data_1aecd604981660c241617a07b7762c0e
#
_entry.id   1aecd604981660c241617a07b7762c0e
#
_cell.length_a   1.000
_cell.length_b   1.000
_cell.length_c   1.000
_cell.angle_alpha   90.00
_cell.angle_beta   90.00
_cell.angle_gamma   90.00
#
_symmetry.space_group_name_H-M   'P 1'
#
loop_
_entity.id
_entity.type
_entity.pdbx_description
1 polymer ?
#
loop_
_entity_poly.entity_id
_entity_poly.type
_entity_poly.pdbx_seq_one_letter_code
_entity_poly.pdbx_strand_id
1 'polypeptide(L)'
;MDKDPNDKDHYANKRVRLAGDLVEDLFRVSLQQLARDLKYQLERHHNRKRELRISSCLRPDVLTTKIMHALATGNWVGGRSGVSQLLDRTTYLSALSHMRRVTSPLVRSQPHFEARDLHPTQWGRLCPNETPEGQNCGLVKNAAQMIDVSEEVPEEDVKALLKEAGVDDNPEGWADGSRIHVNGDIFGLHKRPHKLVSQFKRRRRSGRIRPEVSIRHDHENRDVFINTDRGRMLRPLLIIDHGSLQITKMHLEALESGEITFSDLVSGGVVEWVDAEEEEDLLIAPRPFDLPAVSPKNKRPINPAKVEWTNLGEHGISHAEVSAEVTMPNGESKTEKFKVPLNYYQENMDALKRKEKKDHTVLVYTHVEIDPQLIMGVCASLVPYPEHNSTPRVTGGTAMVKQSLGVASANFRLRPDTRAHVMHYPQRSIVGTRAMKSTRFDERPGGQNFVVAIVSHHGYNMQDAVIMNKASVERALGRSAFIRTYNAENKRFPGGQEERIEVPGTGLDEIKGLKSWDSYSHLERDGLPVPEIELTSQEGGRSILVGKTSPPRFLEESHGAFLQAQERRESSMLVRHGEKGWVDNIFVTESLDSGRLVRITLRTNKVPELGDKFASRHGQKGIIGRLVNEEDMPFTEDGVIPDLLINPHAIPSRMTVAPVLEMIGGKVGSMEGRRIDGTAFTG
;
A
#
# COMPACT_ATOMS: atom_id res chain seq x y z
N MET A 1 -35.01 20.06 -15.40
CA MET A 1 -34.86 18.74 -14.76
C MET A 1 -33.90 18.94 -13.60
N ASP A 2 -34.43 19.13 -12.40
CA ASP A 2 -33.60 19.26 -11.20
C ASP A 2 -33.26 17.86 -10.72
N LYS A 3 -32.16 17.30 -11.25
CA LYS A 3 -31.51 16.15 -10.66
C LYS A 3 -30.61 16.64 -9.52
N ASP A 4 -30.61 15.91 -8.41
CA ASP A 4 -29.67 16.14 -7.35
C ASP A 4 -28.22 16.04 -7.90
N PRO A 5 -27.30 16.90 -7.43
CA PRO A 5 -25.92 16.85 -7.89
C PRO A 5 -25.29 15.51 -7.53
N ASN A 6 -24.54 14.95 -8.47
CA ASN A 6 -23.81 13.71 -8.24
C ASN A 6 -22.81 13.87 -7.08
N ASP A 7 -22.71 12.83 -6.26
CA ASP A 7 -21.74 12.79 -5.19
C ASP A 7 -20.32 12.72 -5.76
N LYS A 8 -19.53 13.79 -5.54
CA LYS A 8 -18.14 13.89 -6.01
C LYS A 8 -17.19 12.93 -5.28
N ASP A 9 -17.57 12.41 -4.10
CA ASP A 9 -16.75 11.51 -3.30
C ASP A 9 -17.05 10.04 -3.57
N HIS A 10 -18.09 9.75 -4.32
CA HIS A 10 -18.40 8.42 -4.82
C HIS A 10 -17.31 7.90 -5.77
N TYR A 11 -16.83 6.68 -5.57
CA TYR A 11 -15.73 6.12 -6.37
C TYR A 11 -16.09 5.77 -7.81
N ALA A 12 -17.35 5.79 -8.19
CA ALA A 12 -17.76 5.78 -9.60
C ALA A 12 -17.28 7.03 -10.35
N ASN A 13 -17.15 8.17 -9.66
CA ASN A 13 -16.74 9.46 -10.21
C ASN A 13 -15.23 9.74 -10.05
N LYS A 14 -14.48 8.80 -9.48
CA LYS A 14 -13.04 8.94 -9.25
C LYS A 14 -12.24 7.95 -10.11
N ARG A 15 -11.10 8.41 -10.60
CA ARG A 15 -10.16 7.59 -11.38
C ARG A 15 -8.78 7.63 -10.75
N VAL A 16 -8.16 6.47 -10.60
CA VAL A 16 -6.76 6.35 -10.16
C VAL A 16 -5.85 6.53 -11.36
N ARG A 17 -4.88 7.40 -11.22
CA ARG A 17 -3.84 7.60 -12.22
C ARG A 17 -2.61 6.80 -11.83
N LEU A 18 -2.24 5.86 -12.65
CA LEU A 18 -1.06 5.03 -12.47
C LEU A 18 0.21 5.75 -12.96
N ALA A 19 1.35 5.13 -12.71
CA ALA A 19 2.64 5.68 -13.11
C ALA A 19 2.72 5.96 -14.62
N GLY A 20 2.16 5.09 -15.46
CA GLY A 20 2.09 5.25 -16.91
C GLY A 20 1.39 6.53 -17.33
N ASP A 21 0.22 6.81 -16.75
CA ASP A 21 -0.59 8.01 -17.05
C ASP A 21 0.16 9.30 -16.66
N LEU A 22 0.82 9.26 -15.50
CA LEU A 22 1.56 10.42 -15.00
C LEU A 22 2.81 10.70 -15.84
N VAL A 23 3.52 9.64 -16.25
CA VAL A 23 4.69 9.75 -17.13
C VAL A 23 4.29 10.18 -18.54
N GLU A 24 3.14 9.71 -19.05
CA GLU A 24 2.59 10.16 -20.33
C GLU A 24 2.38 11.67 -20.37
N ASP A 25 1.72 12.23 -19.34
CA ASP A 25 1.51 13.68 -19.23
C ASP A 25 2.83 14.45 -19.25
N LEU A 26 3.80 13.98 -18.47
CA LEU A 26 5.13 14.61 -18.40
C LEU A 26 5.84 14.55 -19.73
N PHE A 27 5.82 13.38 -20.38
CA PHE A 27 6.46 13.16 -21.69
C PHE A 27 5.82 14.03 -22.76
N ARG A 28 4.49 14.07 -22.84
CA ARG A 28 3.72 14.89 -23.80
C ARG A 28 4.10 16.37 -23.71
N VAL A 29 4.12 16.94 -22.50
CA VAL A 29 4.49 18.34 -22.30
C VAL A 29 5.98 18.58 -22.58
N SER A 30 6.84 17.63 -22.25
CA SER A 30 8.28 17.71 -22.53
C SER A 30 8.58 17.65 -24.03
N LEU A 31 7.88 16.79 -24.76
CA LEU A 31 7.98 16.68 -26.22
C LEU A 31 7.47 17.94 -26.91
N GLN A 32 6.36 18.52 -26.46
CA GLN A 32 5.86 19.81 -26.97
C GLN A 32 6.87 20.93 -26.73
N GLN A 33 7.61 20.90 -25.64
CA GLN A 33 8.66 21.88 -25.37
C GLN A 33 9.86 21.66 -26.29
N LEU A 34 10.28 20.42 -26.52
CA LEU A 34 11.33 20.09 -27.48
C LEU A 34 10.95 20.57 -28.89
N ALA A 35 9.70 20.35 -29.31
CA ALA A 35 9.21 20.82 -30.62
C ALA A 35 9.26 22.35 -30.74
N ARG A 36 8.89 23.07 -29.67
CA ARG A 36 9.00 24.56 -29.62
C ARG A 36 10.46 25.03 -29.65
N ASP A 37 11.35 24.38 -28.91
CA ASP A 37 12.79 24.68 -28.96
C ASP A 37 13.38 24.43 -30.34
N LEU A 38 13.04 23.30 -30.96
CA LEU A 38 13.47 22.98 -32.33
C LEU A 38 13.01 24.05 -33.32
N LYS A 39 11.73 24.46 -33.26
CA LYS A 39 11.22 25.53 -34.12
C LYS A 39 12.02 26.82 -33.91
N TYR A 40 12.23 27.22 -32.66
CA TYR A 40 13.03 28.41 -32.32
C TYR A 40 14.47 28.33 -32.84
N GLN A 41 15.15 27.18 -32.71
CA GLN A 41 16.51 26.99 -33.22
C GLN A 41 16.56 27.05 -34.77
N LEU A 42 15.57 26.46 -35.46
CA LEU A 42 15.47 26.54 -36.90
C LEU A 42 15.26 27.99 -37.37
N GLU A 43 14.34 28.75 -36.74
CA GLU A 43 14.13 30.17 -37.04
C GLU A 43 15.40 30.98 -36.76
N ARG A 44 16.10 30.74 -35.67
CA ARG A 44 17.36 31.39 -35.31
C ARG A 44 18.48 31.12 -36.34
N HIS A 45 18.62 29.88 -36.82
CA HIS A 45 19.59 29.49 -37.83
C HIS A 45 19.24 30.09 -39.19
N HIS A 46 17.96 30.13 -39.55
CA HIS A 46 17.49 30.79 -40.77
C HIS A 46 17.82 32.29 -40.78
N ASN A 47 17.47 32.99 -39.67
CA ASN A 47 17.72 34.41 -39.53
C ASN A 47 19.23 34.78 -39.56
N ARG A 48 20.09 33.84 -39.15
CA ARG A 48 21.56 33.98 -39.19
C ARG A 48 22.17 33.46 -40.48
N LYS A 49 21.35 33.10 -41.47
CA LYS A 49 21.79 32.54 -42.75
C LYS A 49 22.76 31.36 -42.65
N ARG A 50 22.57 30.53 -41.62
CA ARG A 50 23.32 29.28 -41.42
C ARG A 50 22.63 28.12 -42.14
N GLU A 51 23.42 27.11 -42.49
CA GLU A 51 22.88 25.88 -43.06
C GLU A 51 21.90 25.21 -42.12
N LEU A 52 20.70 24.90 -42.62
CA LEU A 52 19.63 24.26 -41.82
C LEU A 52 19.83 22.74 -41.78
N ARG A 53 20.41 22.26 -40.70
CA ARG A 53 20.51 20.81 -40.42
C ARG A 53 19.68 20.50 -39.20
N ILE A 54 18.71 19.63 -39.32
CA ILE A 54 17.81 19.23 -38.19
C ILE A 54 18.62 18.65 -37.04
N SER A 55 19.64 17.84 -37.36
CA SER A 55 20.49 17.22 -36.33
C SER A 55 21.26 18.21 -35.46
N SER A 56 21.65 19.39 -36.03
CA SER A 56 22.35 20.44 -35.27
C SER A 56 21.40 21.35 -34.49
N CYS A 57 20.14 21.40 -34.89
CA CYS A 57 19.12 22.20 -34.24
C CYS A 57 18.37 21.41 -33.15
N LEU A 58 18.34 20.09 -33.24
CA LEU A 58 17.69 19.23 -32.26
C LEU A 58 18.55 19.11 -31.00
N ARG A 59 17.96 19.49 -29.86
CA ARG A 59 18.59 19.45 -28.54
C ARG A 59 17.90 18.40 -27.65
N PRO A 60 18.35 17.13 -27.69
CA PRO A 60 17.71 16.04 -26.93
C PRO A 60 17.82 16.23 -25.43
N ASP A 61 18.81 16.98 -24.95
CA ASP A 61 19.03 17.36 -23.56
C ASP A 61 17.82 18.08 -22.93
N VAL A 62 17.06 18.84 -23.71
CA VAL A 62 15.84 19.52 -23.25
C VAL A 62 14.80 18.52 -22.74
N LEU A 63 14.58 17.42 -23.45
CA LEU A 63 13.67 16.35 -23.06
C LEU A 63 14.20 15.61 -21.83
N THR A 64 15.45 15.15 -21.89
CA THR A 64 16.08 14.37 -20.83
C THR A 64 16.15 15.14 -19.51
N THR A 65 16.63 16.39 -19.57
CA THR A 65 16.75 17.22 -18.36
C THR A 65 15.41 17.47 -17.70
N LYS A 66 14.36 17.70 -18.49
CA LYS A 66 13.02 17.97 -17.94
C LYS A 66 12.41 16.73 -17.26
N ILE A 67 12.55 15.57 -17.89
CA ILE A 67 12.07 14.31 -17.30
C ILE A 67 12.87 13.99 -16.03
N MET A 68 14.19 14.06 -16.08
CA MET A 68 15.04 13.82 -14.90
C MET A 68 14.76 14.79 -13.76
N HIS A 69 14.54 16.08 -14.06
CA HIS A 69 14.19 17.07 -13.06
C HIS A 69 12.87 16.73 -12.37
N ALA A 70 11.83 16.39 -13.13
CA ALA A 70 10.53 16.00 -12.58
C ALA A 70 10.63 14.74 -11.70
N LEU A 71 11.34 13.72 -12.16
CA LEU A 71 11.56 12.48 -11.40
C LEU A 71 12.37 12.73 -10.12
N ALA A 72 13.39 13.59 -10.17
CA ALA A 72 14.26 13.88 -9.03
C ALA A 72 13.60 14.77 -7.97
N THR A 73 12.79 15.74 -8.38
CA THR A 73 12.17 16.73 -7.48
C THR A 73 10.75 16.38 -7.07
N GLY A 74 10.08 15.47 -7.80
CA GLY A 74 8.67 15.17 -7.62
C GLY A 74 7.71 16.24 -8.13
N ASN A 75 8.23 17.32 -8.75
CA ASN A 75 7.40 18.37 -9.32
C ASN A 75 6.92 17.98 -10.72
N TRP A 76 5.60 17.96 -10.89
CA TRP A 76 4.95 17.43 -12.08
C TRP A 76 4.20 18.51 -12.85
N VAL A 77 3.67 18.12 -14.00
CA VAL A 77 2.83 18.98 -14.85
C VAL A 77 1.58 19.42 -14.08
N GLY A 78 1.15 20.67 -14.28
CA GLY A 78 -0.03 21.26 -13.64
C GLY A 78 0.19 21.70 -12.19
N GLY A 79 1.43 21.99 -11.79
CA GLY A 79 1.76 22.48 -10.44
C GLY A 79 1.64 21.42 -9.33
N ARG A 80 1.57 20.15 -9.71
CA ARG A 80 1.54 19.03 -8.76
C ARG A 80 2.93 18.81 -8.18
N SER A 81 3.01 18.62 -6.87
CA SER A 81 4.26 18.31 -6.15
C SER A 81 4.13 16.97 -5.42
N GLY A 82 5.27 16.31 -5.17
CA GLY A 82 5.31 15.05 -4.45
C GLY A 82 4.75 13.85 -5.24
N VAL A 83 4.75 13.93 -6.58
CA VAL A 83 4.30 12.81 -7.45
C VAL A 83 5.34 11.71 -7.45
N SER A 84 6.60 12.04 -7.74
CA SER A 84 7.71 11.12 -7.56
C SER A 84 8.21 11.18 -6.13
N GLN A 85 8.36 10.03 -5.48
CA GLN A 85 8.81 9.90 -4.09
C GLN A 85 9.88 8.82 -4.00
N LEU A 86 10.83 9.00 -3.08
CA LEU A 86 11.76 7.93 -2.71
C LEU A 86 10.97 6.79 -2.08
N LEU A 87 11.20 5.56 -2.55
CA LEU A 87 10.56 4.38 -1.97
C LEU A 87 11.04 4.20 -0.53
N ASP A 88 10.09 4.07 0.39
CA ASP A 88 10.38 3.81 1.79
C ASP A 88 10.99 2.40 1.95
N ARG A 89 12.21 2.35 2.49
CA ARG A 89 12.98 1.13 2.73
C ARG A 89 13.27 0.89 4.21
N THR A 90 12.48 1.50 5.08
CA THR A 90 12.62 1.34 6.54
C THR A 90 12.40 -0.12 6.93
N THR A 91 11.35 -0.74 6.41
CA THR A 91 11.01 -2.15 6.62
C THR A 91 10.50 -2.76 5.31
N TYR A 92 10.38 -4.09 5.28
CA TYR A 92 9.76 -4.80 4.16
C TYR A 92 8.32 -4.33 3.91
N LEU A 93 7.54 -4.20 4.99
CA LEU A 93 6.14 -3.77 4.91
C LEU A 93 5.98 -2.31 4.53
N SER A 94 6.87 -1.43 4.97
CA SER A 94 6.82 -0.01 4.60
C SER A 94 6.98 0.17 3.09
N ALA A 95 7.89 -0.58 2.46
CA ALA A 95 8.06 -0.58 1.01
C ALA A 95 6.82 -1.10 0.28
N LEU A 96 6.27 -2.23 0.74
CA LEU A 96 5.07 -2.84 0.15
C LEU A 96 3.85 -1.91 0.27
N SER A 97 3.63 -1.32 1.43
CA SER A 97 2.55 -0.36 1.67
C SER A 97 2.72 0.91 0.83
N HIS A 98 3.97 1.40 0.68
CA HIS A 98 4.23 2.60 -0.12
C HIS A 98 3.87 2.42 -1.59
N MET A 99 4.14 1.24 -2.16
CA MET A 99 3.76 0.91 -3.53
C MET A 99 2.25 0.78 -3.75
N ARG A 100 1.48 0.54 -2.69
CA ARG A 100 0.01 0.40 -2.72
C ARG A 100 -0.73 1.65 -2.22
N ARG A 101 -0.04 2.77 -2.11
CA ARG A 101 -0.60 4.01 -1.59
C ARG A 101 -1.32 4.80 -2.67
N VAL A 102 -2.51 5.31 -2.34
CA VAL A 102 -3.32 6.19 -3.18
C VAL A 102 -3.40 7.56 -2.51
N THR A 103 -2.97 8.59 -3.21
CA THR A 103 -2.89 9.95 -2.69
C THR A 103 -3.88 10.86 -3.43
N SER A 104 -4.71 11.59 -2.67
CA SER A 104 -5.57 12.63 -3.22
C SER A 104 -4.74 13.89 -3.54
N PRO A 105 -4.99 14.58 -4.66
CA PRO A 105 -4.29 15.80 -5.03
C PRO A 105 -4.76 17.06 -4.26
N LEU A 106 -5.69 16.91 -3.31
CA LEU A 106 -6.26 18.03 -2.56
C LEU A 106 -5.22 18.70 -1.65
N VAL A 107 -5.38 20.00 -1.44
CA VAL A 107 -4.51 20.80 -0.58
C VAL A 107 -4.70 20.40 0.88
N ARG A 108 -3.61 20.02 1.53
CA ARG A 108 -3.63 19.43 2.88
C ARG A 108 -3.92 20.41 4.01
N SER A 109 -3.68 21.69 3.79
CA SER A 109 -3.95 22.75 4.77
C SER A 109 -5.44 23.07 4.94
N GLN A 110 -6.28 22.68 3.97
CA GLN A 110 -7.73 22.85 4.05
C GLN A 110 -8.40 21.64 4.68
N PRO A 111 -9.51 21.81 5.40
CA PRO A 111 -10.16 20.72 6.14
C PRO A 111 -10.69 19.59 5.27
N HIS A 112 -11.39 19.89 4.15
CA HIS A 112 -11.97 18.90 3.21
C HIS A 112 -12.63 17.71 3.93
N PHE A 113 -13.57 17.95 4.83
CA PHE A 113 -14.17 16.92 5.67
C PHE A 113 -14.76 15.76 4.86
N GLU A 114 -15.58 16.04 3.87
CA GLU A 114 -16.24 15.04 3.02
C GLU A 114 -15.23 14.13 2.28
N ALA A 115 -14.15 14.71 1.76
CA ALA A 115 -13.12 13.96 1.05
C ALA A 115 -12.27 13.06 1.97
N ARG A 116 -12.27 13.34 3.29
CA ARG A 116 -11.53 12.57 4.30
C ARG A 116 -12.36 11.47 4.93
N ASP A 117 -13.68 11.56 4.84
CA ASP A 117 -14.60 10.59 5.40
C ASP A 117 -14.48 9.23 4.70
N LEU A 118 -14.85 8.19 5.42
CA LEU A 118 -14.91 6.83 4.90
C LEU A 118 -16.19 6.67 4.07
N HIS A 119 -16.06 6.83 2.75
CA HIS A 119 -17.20 6.67 1.85
C HIS A 119 -17.57 5.19 1.67
N PRO A 120 -18.85 4.80 1.63
CA PRO A 120 -19.27 3.40 1.48
C PRO A 120 -18.68 2.70 0.24
N THR A 121 -18.50 3.41 -0.87
CA THR A 121 -17.92 2.87 -2.11
C THR A 121 -16.42 2.54 -2.03
N GLN A 122 -15.78 2.86 -0.91
CA GLN A 122 -14.40 2.39 -0.61
C GLN A 122 -14.36 0.90 -0.22
N TRP A 123 -15.50 0.31 0.14
CA TRP A 123 -15.57 -1.08 0.57
C TRP A 123 -14.89 -2.03 -0.42
N GLY A 124 -13.95 -2.83 0.08
CA GLY A 124 -13.16 -3.78 -0.71
C GLY A 124 -12.19 -3.18 -1.73
N ARG A 125 -12.12 -1.85 -1.85
CA ARG A 125 -11.20 -1.11 -2.76
C ARG A 125 -10.09 -0.42 -2.01
N LEU A 126 -10.43 0.28 -0.95
CA LEU A 126 -9.47 1.00 -0.11
C LEU A 126 -9.60 0.54 1.34
N CYS A 127 -8.48 0.40 2.02
CA CYS A 127 -8.47 0.01 3.42
C CYS A 127 -9.20 1.03 4.30
N PRO A 128 -10.15 0.60 5.15
CA PRO A 128 -10.87 1.51 6.03
C PRO A 128 -10.02 2.02 7.20
N ASN A 129 -8.94 1.32 7.56
CA ASN A 129 -8.15 1.60 8.75
C ASN A 129 -6.76 2.15 8.45
N GLU A 130 -6.16 1.81 7.30
CA GLU A 130 -4.79 2.21 6.99
C GLU A 130 -4.74 3.60 6.37
N THR A 131 -4.55 4.61 7.21
CA THR A 131 -4.39 6.03 6.83
C THR A 131 -3.41 6.71 7.79
N PRO A 132 -2.60 7.69 7.35
CA PRO A 132 -1.76 8.48 8.23
C PRO A 132 -2.57 9.32 9.21
N GLU A 133 -1.99 9.62 10.37
CA GLU A 133 -2.53 10.59 11.31
C GLU A 133 -2.22 12.04 10.88
N GLY A 134 -2.96 13.02 11.39
CA GLY A 134 -2.73 14.45 11.15
C GLY A 134 -3.26 14.95 9.81
N GLN A 135 -2.55 15.87 9.17
CA GLN A 135 -3.01 16.58 7.97
C GLN A 135 -3.29 15.66 6.76
N ASN A 136 -2.66 14.51 6.71
CA ASN A 136 -2.83 13.53 5.63
C ASN A 136 -3.97 12.54 5.87
N CYS A 137 -4.62 12.58 7.03
CA CYS A 137 -5.68 11.65 7.40
C CYS A 137 -6.82 11.69 6.36
N GLY A 138 -7.19 10.54 5.82
CA GLY A 138 -8.24 10.39 4.81
C GLY A 138 -7.87 10.86 3.39
N LEU A 139 -6.82 11.67 3.20
CA LEU A 139 -6.33 12.08 1.87
C LEU A 139 -5.28 11.12 1.30
N VAL A 140 -4.50 10.49 2.17
CA VAL A 140 -3.62 9.40 1.81
C VAL A 140 -4.27 8.10 2.24
N LYS A 141 -4.56 7.23 1.28
CA LYS A 141 -5.27 5.97 1.46
C LYS A 141 -4.40 4.82 0.97
N ASN A 142 -4.75 3.61 1.35
CA ASN A 142 -4.03 2.43 0.93
C ASN A 142 -4.99 1.45 0.25
N ALA A 143 -4.52 0.82 -0.81
CA ALA A 143 -5.28 -0.16 -1.56
C ALA A 143 -5.62 -1.39 -0.69
N ALA A 144 -6.83 -1.91 -0.80
CA ALA A 144 -7.23 -3.17 -0.20
C ALA A 144 -6.44 -4.35 -0.83
N GLN A 145 -6.48 -5.53 -0.21
CA GLN A 145 -5.59 -6.63 -0.61
C GLN A 145 -5.75 -7.05 -2.07
N MET A 146 -6.99 -7.28 -2.51
CA MET A 146 -7.28 -7.76 -3.86
C MET A 146 -8.04 -6.70 -4.66
N ILE A 147 -7.36 -5.64 -5.04
CA ILE A 147 -7.91 -4.68 -6.00
C ILE A 147 -7.14 -4.76 -7.30
N ASP A 148 -7.81 -4.38 -8.37
CA ASP A 148 -7.21 -4.09 -9.66
C ASP A 148 -7.65 -2.71 -10.16
N VAL A 149 -6.93 -2.17 -11.12
CA VAL A 149 -7.25 -0.88 -11.73
C VAL A 149 -7.49 -1.12 -13.21
N SER A 150 -8.67 -0.72 -13.71
CA SER A 150 -9.05 -0.98 -15.09
C SER A 150 -8.07 -0.38 -16.09
N GLU A 151 -7.78 -1.14 -17.13
CA GLU A 151 -7.14 -0.66 -18.35
C GLU A 151 -8.20 -0.09 -19.29
N GLU A 152 -7.76 0.72 -20.24
CA GLU A 152 -8.63 1.27 -21.27
C GLU A 152 -9.03 0.21 -22.30
N VAL A 153 -10.30 0.08 -22.56
CA VAL A 153 -10.84 -0.77 -23.63
C VAL A 153 -11.40 0.14 -24.73
N PRO A 154 -11.04 -0.08 -25.99
CA PRO A 154 -11.56 0.75 -27.07
C PRO A 154 -13.10 0.76 -27.08
N GLU A 155 -13.69 1.95 -27.08
CA GLU A 155 -15.15 2.10 -27.09
C GLU A 155 -15.80 1.51 -28.34
N GLU A 156 -15.10 1.56 -29.47
CA GLU A 156 -15.59 1.09 -30.77
C GLU A 156 -15.92 -0.40 -30.75
N ASP A 157 -15.09 -1.20 -30.04
CA ASP A 157 -15.32 -2.64 -29.90
C ASP A 157 -16.61 -2.92 -29.11
N VAL A 158 -16.82 -2.15 -28.03
CA VAL A 158 -18.01 -2.28 -27.19
C VAL A 158 -19.25 -1.76 -27.93
N LYS A 159 -19.13 -0.63 -28.62
CA LYS A 159 -20.22 -0.06 -29.46
C LYS A 159 -20.66 -1.01 -30.56
N ALA A 160 -19.72 -1.72 -31.21
CA ALA A 160 -20.02 -2.75 -32.22
C ALA A 160 -20.84 -3.91 -31.60
N LEU A 161 -20.43 -4.40 -30.43
CA LEU A 161 -21.15 -5.46 -29.71
C LEU A 161 -22.53 -5.04 -29.24
N LEU A 162 -22.73 -3.76 -28.89
CA LEU A 162 -24.03 -3.19 -28.51
C LEU A 162 -24.98 -3.11 -29.72
N LYS A 163 -24.48 -2.73 -30.89
CA LYS A 163 -25.27 -2.76 -32.15
C LYS A 163 -25.70 -4.18 -32.48
N GLU A 164 -24.83 -5.17 -32.38
CA GLU A 164 -25.20 -6.60 -32.54
C GLU A 164 -26.26 -7.05 -31.50
N ALA A 165 -26.27 -6.48 -30.31
CA ALA A 165 -27.25 -6.78 -29.28
C ALA A 165 -28.62 -6.07 -29.51
N GLY A 166 -28.72 -5.24 -30.53
CA GLY A 166 -29.95 -4.56 -30.92
C GLY A 166 -30.15 -3.18 -30.29
N VAL A 167 -29.05 -2.50 -29.93
CA VAL A 167 -29.11 -1.09 -29.55
C VAL A 167 -29.28 -0.25 -30.80
N ASP A 168 -30.32 0.59 -30.81
CA ASP A 168 -30.65 1.50 -31.91
C ASP A 168 -29.95 2.85 -31.66
N ASP A 169 -29.09 3.26 -32.61
CA ASP A 169 -28.38 4.53 -32.57
C ASP A 169 -29.12 5.69 -33.27
N ASN A 170 -30.35 5.43 -33.75
CA ASN A 170 -31.12 6.44 -34.43
C ASN A 170 -31.97 7.28 -33.45
N PRO A 171 -31.82 8.62 -33.41
CA PRO A 171 -32.52 9.50 -32.46
C PRO A 171 -34.01 9.60 -32.62
N GLU A 172 -34.59 9.16 -33.75
CA GLU A 172 -36.03 9.27 -34.03
C GLU A 172 -36.90 8.36 -33.15
N GLY A 173 -36.33 7.36 -32.47
CA GLY A 173 -37.06 6.41 -31.61
C GLY A 173 -36.92 6.65 -30.10
N TRP A 174 -36.43 7.78 -29.65
CA TRP A 174 -36.02 8.04 -28.26
C TRP A 174 -37.19 8.16 -27.24
N ALA A 175 -38.42 8.07 -27.66
CA ALA A 175 -39.58 8.12 -26.76
C ALA A 175 -39.82 6.80 -26.00
N ASP A 176 -39.34 5.64 -26.49
CA ASP A 176 -39.72 4.31 -26.01
C ASP A 176 -38.48 3.41 -25.82
N GLY A 177 -37.80 3.50 -24.66
CA GLY A 177 -36.69 2.65 -24.34
C GLY A 177 -35.77 3.22 -23.25
N SER A 178 -34.81 2.43 -22.81
CA SER A 178 -33.76 2.90 -21.90
C SER A 178 -32.55 3.42 -22.70
N ARG A 179 -32.02 4.54 -22.24
CA ARG A 179 -30.84 5.15 -22.86
C ARG A 179 -29.58 4.36 -22.48
N ILE A 180 -28.73 4.16 -23.48
CA ILE A 180 -27.45 3.46 -23.29
C ILE A 180 -26.35 4.51 -23.32
N HIS A 181 -25.61 4.62 -22.23
CA HIS A 181 -24.49 5.50 -22.09
C HIS A 181 -23.17 4.69 -22.17
N VAL A 182 -22.22 5.17 -22.94
CA VAL A 182 -20.85 4.62 -23.00
C VAL A 182 -19.89 5.72 -22.56
N ASN A 183 -19.18 5.53 -21.47
CA ASN A 183 -18.29 6.52 -20.84
C ASN A 183 -18.95 7.90 -20.62
N GLY A 184 -20.26 7.92 -20.36
CA GLY A 184 -21.04 9.13 -20.12
C GLY A 184 -21.74 9.70 -21.35
N ASP A 185 -21.37 9.31 -22.57
CA ASP A 185 -22.02 9.74 -23.80
C ASP A 185 -23.20 8.84 -24.15
N ILE A 186 -24.32 9.43 -24.58
CA ILE A 186 -25.49 8.69 -25.03
C ILE A 186 -25.18 8.05 -26.38
N PHE A 187 -25.13 6.72 -26.42
CA PHE A 187 -24.82 5.97 -27.62
C PHE A 187 -26.11 5.59 -28.38
N GLY A 188 -27.18 5.22 -27.67
CA GLY A 188 -28.43 4.78 -28.31
C GLY A 188 -29.50 4.37 -27.31
N LEU A 189 -30.52 3.66 -27.81
CA LEU A 189 -31.67 3.19 -27.05
C LEU A 189 -31.84 1.67 -27.17
N HIS A 190 -32.31 1.07 -26.10
CA HIS A 190 -32.71 -0.34 -26.12
C HIS A 190 -34.06 -0.57 -25.42
N LYS A 191 -35.00 -1.28 -26.09
CA LYS A 191 -36.34 -1.52 -25.55
C LYS A 191 -36.42 -2.49 -24.38
N ARG A 192 -35.41 -3.36 -24.21
CA ARG A 192 -35.38 -4.40 -23.18
C ARG A 192 -34.02 -4.38 -22.43
N PRO A 193 -33.78 -3.37 -21.56
CA PRO A 193 -32.50 -3.16 -20.92
C PRO A 193 -32.05 -4.37 -20.10
N HIS A 194 -32.94 -5.04 -19.35
CA HIS A 194 -32.60 -6.24 -18.59
C HIS A 194 -32.03 -7.38 -19.45
N LYS A 195 -32.59 -7.55 -20.66
CA LYS A 195 -32.09 -8.58 -21.59
C LYS A 195 -30.71 -8.19 -22.11
N LEU A 196 -30.49 -6.92 -22.42
CA LEU A 196 -29.20 -6.39 -22.85
C LEU A 196 -28.11 -6.61 -21.75
N VAL A 197 -28.42 -6.18 -20.54
CA VAL A 197 -27.46 -6.33 -19.38
C VAL A 197 -27.16 -7.80 -19.14
N SER A 198 -28.16 -8.68 -19.15
CA SER A 198 -27.93 -10.12 -18.96
C SER A 198 -27.04 -10.74 -20.06
N GLN A 199 -27.30 -10.34 -21.33
CA GLN A 199 -26.50 -10.79 -22.47
C GLN A 199 -25.06 -10.25 -22.39
N PHE A 200 -24.89 -9.00 -22.01
CA PHE A 200 -23.61 -8.36 -21.85
C PHE A 200 -22.77 -9.04 -20.75
N LYS A 201 -23.35 -9.23 -19.54
CA LYS A 201 -22.69 -9.96 -18.43
C LYS A 201 -22.32 -11.38 -18.83
N ARG A 202 -23.17 -12.08 -19.59
CA ARG A 202 -22.86 -13.43 -20.10
C ARG A 202 -21.67 -13.42 -21.08
N ARG A 203 -21.61 -12.42 -22.01
CA ARG A 203 -20.50 -12.26 -22.94
C ARG A 203 -19.20 -11.92 -22.22
N ARG A 204 -19.24 -11.10 -21.16
CA ARG A 204 -18.10 -10.79 -20.32
C ARG A 204 -17.60 -12.06 -19.59
N ARG A 205 -18.48 -12.80 -18.96
CA ARG A 205 -18.16 -14.06 -18.25
C ARG A 205 -17.64 -15.16 -19.19
N SER A 206 -17.94 -15.12 -20.47
CA SER A 206 -17.39 -16.03 -21.48
C SER A 206 -16.11 -15.56 -22.14
N GLY A 207 -15.52 -14.44 -21.67
CA GLY A 207 -14.28 -13.87 -22.22
C GLY A 207 -14.42 -13.16 -23.57
N ARG A 208 -15.65 -12.98 -24.10
CA ARG A 208 -15.87 -12.22 -25.35
C ARG A 208 -15.79 -10.71 -25.17
N ILE A 209 -15.99 -10.23 -23.96
CA ILE A 209 -15.79 -8.84 -23.55
C ILE A 209 -14.74 -8.88 -22.46
N ARG A 210 -13.84 -7.88 -22.44
CA ARG A 210 -12.83 -7.79 -21.38
C ARG A 210 -13.49 -7.71 -20.00
N PRO A 211 -12.93 -8.38 -18.98
CA PRO A 211 -13.52 -8.45 -17.65
C PRO A 211 -13.61 -7.10 -16.94
N GLU A 212 -12.83 -6.12 -17.38
CA GLU A 212 -12.75 -4.78 -16.79
C GLU A 212 -13.90 -3.85 -17.21
N VAL A 213 -14.62 -4.19 -18.29
CA VAL A 213 -15.76 -3.39 -18.77
C VAL A 213 -16.94 -3.58 -17.83
N SER A 214 -17.43 -2.50 -17.21
CA SER A 214 -18.58 -2.54 -16.32
C SER A 214 -19.89 -2.20 -17.01
N ILE A 215 -20.99 -2.69 -16.47
CA ILE A 215 -22.34 -2.39 -16.90
C ILE A 215 -23.28 -2.25 -15.71
N ARG A 216 -23.99 -1.11 -15.63
CA ARG A 216 -25.00 -0.81 -14.62
C ARG A 216 -26.32 -0.48 -15.28
N HIS A 217 -27.44 -0.92 -14.69
CA HIS A 217 -28.80 -0.56 -15.11
C HIS A 217 -29.48 0.28 -14.03
N ASP A 218 -29.62 1.57 -14.28
CA ASP A 218 -30.40 2.46 -13.44
C ASP A 218 -31.89 2.28 -13.76
N HIS A 219 -32.57 1.56 -12.89
CA HIS A 219 -34.00 1.26 -13.04
C HIS A 219 -34.91 2.49 -12.87
N GLU A 220 -34.47 3.46 -12.07
CA GLU A 220 -35.27 4.65 -11.77
C GLU A 220 -35.26 5.63 -12.93
N ASN A 221 -34.10 5.86 -13.53
CA ASN A 221 -33.91 6.78 -14.64
C ASN A 221 -34.07 6.13 -16.02
N ARG A 222 -34.20 4.81 -16.10
CA ARG A 222 -34.20 4.00 -17.32
C ARG A 222 -32.93 4.19 -18.16
N ASP A 223 -31.79 4.24 -17.48
CA ASP A 223 -30.49 4.42 -18.09
C ASP A 223 -29.63 3.17 -17.92
N VAL A 224 -28.83 2.83 -18.91
CA VAL A 224 -27.79 1.80 -18.79
C VAL A 224 -26.43 2.46 -19.01
N PHE A 225 -25.56 2.34 -18.04
CA PHE A 225 -24.20 2.89 -18.08
C PHE A 225 -23.20 1.78 -18.35
N ILE A 226 -22.30 2.02 -19.29
CA ILE A 226 -21.23 1.12 -19.65
C ILE A 226 -19.93 1.93 -19.60
N ASN A 227 -18.98 1.47 -18.78
CA ASN A 227 -17.69 2.13 -18.64
C ASN A 227 -16.57 1.24 -19.18
N THR A 228 -15.77 1.80 -20.06
CA THR A 228 -14.63 1.15 -20.70
C THR A 228 -13.32 1.87 -20.39
N ASP A 229 -13.39 3.00 -19.67
CA ASP A 229 -12.27 3.87 -19.37
C ASP A 229 -11.30 3.26 -18.35
N ARG A 230 -10.06 3.73 -18.39
CA ARG A 230 -9.01 3.34 -17.45
C ARG A 230 -9.15 4.02 -16.10
N GLY A 231 -8.54 3.44 -15.07
CA GLY A 231 -8.41 4.07 -13.76
C GLY A 231 -9.55 3.80 -12.78
N ARG A 232 -10.50 2.93 -13.12
CA ARG A 232 -11.55 2.49 -12.20
C ARG A 232 -11.00 1.45 -11.25
N MET A 233 -11.30 1.58 -9.95
CA MET A 233 -10.93 0.57 -8.98
C MET A 233 -11.91 -0.59 -9.01
N LEU A 234 -11.40 -1.78 -9.28
CA LEU A 234 -12.14 -3.02 -9.40
C LEU A 234 -11.87 -3.91 -8.19
N ARG A 235 -12.90 -4.59 -7.70
CA ARG A 235 -12.74 -5.65 -6.68
C ARG A 235 -13.31 -6.97 -7.17
N PRO A 236 -12.71 -8.12 -6.80
CA PRO A 236 -13.16 -9.42 -7.26
C PRO A 236 -14.29 -9.95 -6.37
N LEU A 237 -15.32 -10.49 -6.99
CA LEU A 237 -16.46 -11.14 -6.32
C LEU A 237 -16.71 -12.52 -6.92
N LEU A 238 -17.13 -13.47 -6.08
CA LEU A 238 -17.57 -14.77 -6.54
C LEU A 238 -18.98 -14.68 -7.11
N ILE A 239 -19.20 -15.30 -8.24
CA ILE A 239 -20.49 -15.28 -8.94
C ILE A 239 -21.43 -16.34 -8.37
N ILE A 240 -22.68 -15.91 -8.15
CA ILE A 240 -23.81 -16.82 -7.90
C ILE A 240 -24.63 -16.90 -9.17
N ASP A 241 -24.82 -18.08 -9.69
CA ASP A 241 -25.75 -18.35 -10.78
C ASP A 241 -26.84 -19.33 -10.33
N HIS A 242 -28.08 -18.96 -10.55
CA HIS A 242 -29.25 -19.73 -10.11
C HIS A 242 -29.20 -20.16 -8.63
N GLY A 243 -28.70 -19.29 -7.74
CA GLY A 243 -28.62 -19.53 -6.30
C GLY A 243 -27.52 -20.48 -5.86
N SER A 244 -26.61 -20.88 -6.76
CA SER A 244 -25.44 -21.70 -6.45
C SER A 244 -24.15 -20.96 -6.79
N LEU A 245 -23.14 -21.13 -5.92
CA LEU A 245 -21.79 -20.64 -6.18
C LEU A 245 -21.19 -21.34 -7.41
N GLN A 246 -20.54 -20.56 -8.27
CA GLN A 246 -19.86 -21.11 -9.45
C GLN A 246 -18.50 -21.71 -9.10
N ILE A 247 -17.88 -21.30 -7.98
CA ILE A 247 -16.64 -21.92 -7.49
C ILE A 247 -16.93 -23.32 -6.93
N THR A 248 -16.15 -24.30 -7.34
CA THR A 248 -16.26 -25.69 -6.94
C THR A 248 -14.97 -26.12 -6.23
N LYS A 249 -15.03 -27.27 -5.52
CA LYS A 249 -13.83 -27.84 -4.90
C LYS A 249 -12.73 -28.16 -5.92
N MET A 250 -13.11 -28.59 -7.12
CA MET A 250 -12.17 -28.85 -8.21
C MET A 250 -11.38 -27.58 -8.61
N HIS A 251 -12.04 -26.42 -8.65
CA HIS A 251 -11.36 -25.16 -8.90
C HIS A 251 -10.34 -24.81 -7.80
N LEU A 252 -10.65 -25.10 -6.53
CA LEU A 252 -9.73 -24.86 -5.43
C LEU A 252 -8.51 -25.80 -5.48
N GLU A 253 -8.74 -27.08 -5.74
CA GLU A 253 -7.69 -28.08 -5.90
C GLU A 253 -6.77 -27.77 -7.09
N ALA A 254 -7.35 -27.33 -8.22
CA ALA A 254 -6.60 -26.90 -9.40
C ALA A 254 -5.80 -25.62 -9.17
N LEU A 255 -6.31 -24.69 -8.35
CA LEU A 255 -5.54 -23.50 -7.92
C LEU A 255 -4.38 -23.88 -6.99
N GLU A 256 -4.60 -24.81 -6.06
CA GLU A 256 -3.55 -25.28 -5.14
C GLU A 256 -2.46 -26.06 -5.88
N SER A 257 -2.82 -26.86 -6.88
CA SER A 257 -1.86 -27.57 -7.73
C SER A 257 -1.14 -26.64 -8.72
N GLY A 258 -1.65 -25.42 -8.95
CA GLY A 258 -1.12 -24.48 -9.92
C GLY A 258 -1.49 -24.79 -11.38
N GLU A 259 -2.44 -25.68 -11.62
CA GLU A 259 -2.96 -26.00 -12.97
C GLU A 259 -3.73 -24.84 -13.57
N ILE A 260 -4.45 -24.07 -12.74
CA ILE A 260 -5.18 -22.87 -13.14
C ILE A 260 -4.70 -21.66 -12.35
N THR A 261 -4.85 -20.49 -12.96
CA THR A 261 -4.53 -19.19 -12.35
C THR A 261 -5.81 -18.45 -11.93
N PHE A 262 -5.67 -17.38 -11.17
CA PHE A 262 -6.80 -16.50 -10.85
C PHE A 262 -7.45 -15.89 -12.10
N SER A 263 -6.65 -15.59 -13.13
CA SER A 263 -7.15 -15.09 -14.42
C SER A 263 -8.03 -16.10 -15.13
N ASP A 264 -7.76 -17.40 -14.97
CA ASP A 264 -8.58 -18.47 -15.57
C ASP A 264 -9.94 -18.57 -14.87
N LEU A 265 -10.01 -18.29 -13.56
CA LEU A 265 -11.29 -18.20 -12.86
C LEU A 265 -12.14 -17.01 -13.33
N VAL A 266 -11.49 -15.89 -13.66
CA VAL A 266 -12.18 -14.72 -14.21
C VAL A 266 -12.70 -15.01 -15.61
N SER A 267 -11.89 -15.56 -16.50
CA SER A 267 -12.29 -15.91 -17.86
C SER A 267 -13.29 -17.07 -17.92
N GLY A 268 -13.28 -17.95 -16.91
CA GLY A 268 -14.24 -19.03 -16.74
C GLY A 268 -15.58 -18.60 -16.14
N GLY A 269 -15.76 -17.30 -15.79
CA GLY A 269 -17.01 -16.79 -15.22
C GLY A 269 -17.29 -17.29 -13.80
N VAL A 270 -16.25 -17.60 -13.03
CA VAL A 270 -16.34 -17.99 -11.61
C VAL A 270 -16.16 -16.76 -10.71
N VAL A 271 -15.27 -15.86 -11.11
CA VAL A 271 -14.97 -14.58 -10.45
C VAL A 271 -15.27 -13.45 -11.42
N GLU A 272 -15.78 -12.33 -10.93
CA GLU A 272 -16.07 -11.14 -11.72
C GLU A 272 -15.41 -9.92 -11.09
N TRP A 273 -14.77 -9.08 -11.90
CA TRP A 273 -14.28 -7.78 -11.48
C TRP A 273 -15.39 -6.76 -11.51
N VAL A 274 -15.60 -6.08 -10.40
CA VAL A 274 -16.72 -5.14 -10.22
C VAL A 274 -16.19 -3.77 -9.80
N ASP A 275 -16.59 -2.73 -10.53
CA ASP A 275 -16.34 -1.34 -10.15
C ASP A 275 -17.40 -0.79 -9.18
N ALA A 276 -17.21 0.44 -8.69
CA ALA A 276 -18.11 1.04 -7.73
C ALA A 276 -19.49 1.37 -8.29
N GLU A 277 -19.60 1.60 -9.59
CA GLU A 277 -20.86 1.91 -10.23
C GLU A 277 -21.70 0.66 -10.47
N GLU A 278 -21.09 -0.42 -10.97
CA GLU A 278 -21.80 -1.70 -11.17
C GLU A 278 -22.23 -2.32 -9.85
N GLU A 279 -21.44 -2.11 -8.76
CA GLU A 279 -21.72 -2.66 -7.44
C GLU A 279 -23.10 -2.22 -6.88
N GLU A 280 -23.58 -1.04 -7.25
CA GLU A 280 -24.90 -0.54 -6.81
C GLU A 280 -26.07 -1.43 -7.26
N ASP A 281 -25.90 -2.17 -8.37
CA ASP A 281 -26.88 -3.12 -8.88
C ASP A 281 -26.75 -4.54 -8.31
N LEU A 282 -25.77 -4.77 -7.42
CA LEU A 282 -25.45 -6.10 -6.93
C LEU A 282 -25.93 -6.30 -5.50
N LEU A 283 -26.38 -7.51 -5.21
CA LEU A 283 -26.60 -7.96 -3.85
C LEU A 283 -25.51 -8.96 -3.48
N ILE A 284 -24.68 -8.61 -2.51
CA ILE A 284 -23.46 -9.34 -2.16
C ILE A 284 -23.64 -9.97 -0.80
N ALA A 285 -23.44 -11.29 -0.70
CA ALA A 285 -23.40 -12.00 0.57
C ALA A 285 -22.00 -11.88 1.19
N PRO A 286 -21.89 -11.60 2.51
CA PRO A 286 -20.58 -11.46 3.15
C PRO A 286 -19.80 -12.77 3.22
N ARG A 287 -20.47 -13.92 3.32
CA ARG A 287 -19.84 -15.23 3.41
C ARG A 287 -20.63 -16.29 2.65
N PRO A 288 -19.99 -17.36 2.14
CA PRO A 288 -20.67 -18.43 1.42
C PRO A 288 -21.77 -19.14 2.22
N PHE A 289 -21.64 -19.23 3.53
CA PHE A 289 -22.64 -19.88 4.38
C PHE A 289 -23.81 -18.96 4.77
N ASP A 290 -23.73 -17.67 4.50
CA ASP A 290 -24.84 -16.73 4.64
C ASP A 290 -25.84 -16.87 3.48
N LEU A 291 -25.49 -17.64 2.44
CA LEU A 291 -26.39 -17.95 1.37
C LEU A 291 -27.54 -18.85 1.86
N PRO A 292 -28.79 -18.52 1.53
CA PRO A 292 -29.88 -19.42 1.83
C PRO A 292 -29.61 -20.78 1.16
N ALA A 293 -29.86 -21.88 1.89
CA ALA A 293 -29.71 -23.23 1.37
C ALA A 293 -30.73 -23.43 0.23
N VAL A 294 -30.29 -23.17 -0.99
CA VAL A 294 -31.12 -23.39 -2.18
C VAL A 294 -31.02 -24.85 -2.56
N SER A 295 -32.12 -25.56 -2.42
CA SER A 295 -32.22 -26.92 -2.95
C SER A 295 -31.96 -26.91 -4.47
N PRO A 296 -31.16 -27.82 -5.02
CA PRO A 296 -30.89 -27.90 -6.47
C PRO A 296 -32.13 -27.99 -7.35
N LYS A 297 -33.27 -28.28 -6.74
CA LYS A 297 -34.57 -28.33 -7.39
C LYS A 297 -35.25 -26.96 -7.57
N ASN A 298 -34.75 -25.90 -6.91
CA ASN A 298 -35.40 -24.57 -6.84
C ASN A 298 -34.77 -23.53 -7.77
N LYS A 299 -34.40 -23.91 -8.98
CA LYS A 299 -33.90 -23.00 -10.03
C LYS A 299 -34.98 -22.12 -10.65
N ARG A 300 -36.01 -21.66 -9.89
CA ARG A 300 -37.20 -21.08 -10.48
C ARG A 300 -37.47 -19.70 -9.93
N PRO A 301 -38.01 -18.78 -10.77
CA PRO A 301 -38.38 -17.44 -10.31
C PRO A 301 -39.50 -17.56 -9.25
N ILE A 302 -39.25 -16.99 -8.10
CA ILE A 302 -40.24 -16.85 -7.02
C ILE A 302 -41.22 -15.77 -7.44
N ASN A 303 -42.54 -16.07 -7.31
CA ASN A 303 -43.56 -15.08 -7.55
C ASN A 303 -43.66 -14.14 -6.32
N PRO A 304 -43.25 -12.88 -6.44
CA PRO A 304 -43.13 -11.97 -5.29
C PRO A 304 -44.47 -11.55 -4.69
N ALA A 305 -45.57 -11.67 -5.43
CA ALA A 305 -46.92 -11.26 -4.98
C ALA A 305 -47.48 -12.16 -3.87
N LYS A 306 -46.82 -13.27 -3.57
CA LYS A 306 -47.32 -14.31 -2.63
C LYS A 306 -46.28 -14.75 -1.64
N VAL A 307 -45.43 -13.84 -1.18
CA VAL A 307 -44.43 -14.11 -0.16
C VAL A 307 -45.03 -13.84 1.23
N GLU A 308 -45.19 -14.86 2.03
CA GLU A 308 -45.58 -14.75 3.45
C GLU A 308 -44.37 -14.92 4.34
N TRP A 309 -44.14 -13.95 5.20
CA TRP A 309 -43.05 -13.97 6.18
C TRP A 309 -43.54 -14.57 7.48
N THR A 310 -43.12 -15.78 7.78
CA THR A 310 -43.47 -16.48 9.00
C THR A 310 -42.27 -16.68 9.88
N ASN A 311 -42.43 -16.51 11.18
CA ASN A 311 -41.43 -16.63 12.24
C ASN A 311 -40.24 -15.64 12.17
N LEU A 312 -40.54 -14.45 12.65
CA LEU A 312 -39.51 -13.53 13.17
C LEU A 312 -39.04 -14.10 14.51
N GLY A 313 -37.86 -14.70 14.51
CA GLY A 313 -37.29 -15.34 15.68
C GLY A 313 -37.19 -14.40 16.89
N GLU A 314 -37.66 -14.89 18.02
CA GLU A 314 -37.35 -14.33 19.33
C GLU A 314 -35.83 -14.44 19.58
N HIS A 315 -35.31 -13.55 20.41
CA HIS A 315 -33.89 -13.33 20.77
C HIS A 315 -32.91 -14.49 20.48
N GLY A 316 -32.01 -14.28 19.53
CA GLY A 316 -30.87 -15.17 19.25
C GLY A 316 -30.90 -15.90 17.91
N ILE A 317 -31.91 -15.70 17.05
CA ILE A 317 -31.98 -16.33 15.73
C ILE A 317 -31.46 -15.35 14.66
N SER A 318 -30.44 -15.79 13.93
CA SER A 318 -29.81 -15.01 12.87
C SER A 318 -30.57 -14.99 11.53
N HIS A 319 -31.64 -15.75 11.41
CA HIS A 319 -32.38 -15.93 10.15
C HIS A 319 -33.90 -15.87 10.35
N ALA A 320 -34.60 -15.30 9.37
CA ALA A 320 -36.06 -15.34 9.26
C ALA A 320 -36.48 -16.44 8.28
N GLU A 321 -37.58 -17.13 8.55
CA GLU A 321 -38.20 -18.06 7.61
C GLU A 321 -39.20 -17.35 6.69
N VAL A 322 -39.04 -17.56 5.40
CA VAL A 322 -39.91 -16.98 4.37
C VAL A 322 -40.61 -18.11 3.65
N SER A 323 -41.94 -18.05 3.59
CA SER A 323 -42.76 -18.95 2.74
C SER A 323 -43.09 -18.22 1.46
N ALA A 324 -42.72 -18.77 0.31
CA ALA A 324 -43.04 -18.20 -0.98
C ALA A 324 -43.70 -19.23 -1.91
N GLU A 325 -44.67 -18.80 -2.72
CA GLU A 325 -45.28 -19.63 -3.75
C GLU A 325 -44.40 -19.62 -5.01
N VAL A 326 -43.88 -20.77 -5.37
CA VAL A 326 -42.99 -20.98 -6.53
C VAL A 326 -43.80 -21.62 -7.67
N THR A 327 -43.82 -20.97 -8.83
CA THR A 327 -44.46 -21.52 -10.02
C THR A 327 -43.54 -22.53 -10.72
N MET A 328 -44.03 -23.77 -10.89
CA MET A 328 -43.31 -24.85 -11.56
C MET A 328 -43.39 -24.71 -13.10
N PRO A 329 -42.45 -25.27 -13.91
CA PRO A 329 -42.54 -25.22 -15.38
C PRO A 329 -43.78 -25.89 -15.97
N ASN A 330 -44.41 -26.78 -15.18
CA ASN A 330 -45.68 -27.41 -15.54
C ASN A 330 -46.92 -26.53 -15.21
N GLY A 331 -46.70 -25.28 -14.74
CA GLY A 331 -47.75 -24.35 -14.38
C GLY A 331 -48.37 -24.54 -12.98
N GLU A 332 -47.94 -25.54 -12.22
CA GLU A 332 -48.40 -25.77 -10.85
C GLU A 332 -47.63 -24.84 -9.88
N SER A 333 -48.31 -24.29 -8.88
CA SER A 333 -47.73 -23.49 -7.82
C SER A 333 -47.53 -24.32 -6.57
N LYS A 334 -46.31 -24.25 -5.97
CA LYS A 334 -45.98 -24.91 -4.72
C LYS A 334 -45.39 -23.92 -3.74
N THR A 335 -45.85 -23.95 -2.48
CA THR A 335 -45.31 -23.13 -1.41
C THR A 335 -44.03 -23.76 -0.86
N GLU A 336 -42.91 -23.04 -0.93
CA GLU A 336 -41.65 -23.46 -0.40
C GLU A 336 -41.16 -22.48 0.68
N LYS A 337 -40.41 -23.00 1.69
CA LYS A 337 -39.86 -22.22 2.80
C LYS A 337 -38.36 -21.99 2.61
N PHE A 338 -37.95 -20.77 2.82
CA PHE A 338 -36.54 -20.34 2.73
C PHE A 338 -36.09 -19.69 4.02
N LYS A 339 -34.80 -19.82 4.36
CA LYS A 339 -34.19 -19.06 5.47
C LYS A 339 -33.44 -17.85 4.91
N VAL A 340 -33.74 -16.68 5.43
CA VAL A 340 -33.17 -15.41 5.00
C VAL A 340 -32.50 -14.74 6.21
N PRO A 341 -31.29 -14.19 6.08
CA PRO A 341 -30.64 -13.45 7.18
C PRO A 341 -31.52 -12.31 7.72
N LEU A 342 -31.54 -12.13 9.03
CA LEU A 342 -32.42 -11.18 9.69
C LEU A 342 -32.15 -9.72 9.29
N ASN A 343 -30.89 -9.35 9.06
CA ASN A 343 -30.50 -8.01 8.62
C ASN A 343 -31.09 -7.69 7.25
N TYR A 344 -31.02 -8.64 6.32
CA TYR A 344 -31.62 -8.55 5.01
C TYR A 344 -33.14 -8.39 5.06
N TYR A 345 -33.80 -9.08 5.99
CA TYR A 345 -35.23 -8.94 6.23
C TYR A 345 -35.60 -7.52 6.72
N GLN A 346 -34.86 -6.97 7.68
CA GLN A 346 -35.15 -5.66 8.27
C GLN A 346 -35.00 -4.53 7.25
N GLU A 347 -33.92 -4.51 6.49
CA GLU A 347 -33.67 -3.49 5.46
C GLU A 347 -34.68 -3.53 4.30
N ASN A 348 -35.07 -4.73 3.89
CA ASN A 348 -36.03 -4.88 2.77
C ASN A 348 -37.49 -4.75 3.19
N MET A 349 -37.88 -4.99 4.44
CA MET A 349 -39.21 -4.73 4.92
C MET A 349 -39.59 -3.26 4.85
N ASP A 350 -38.71 -2.35 5.15
CA ASP A 350 -38.93 -0.92 5.04
C ASP A 350 -39.01 -0.49 3.55
N ALA A 351 -38.22 -1.10 2.69
CA ALA A 351 -38.28 -0.90 1.26
C ALA A 351 -39.57 -1.49 0.64
N LEU A 352 -39.98 -2.68 1.10
CA LEU A 352 -41.23 -3.32 0.67
C LEU A 352 -42.48 -2.55 1.15
N LYS A 353 -42.47 -2.02 2.38
CA LYS A 353 -43.57 -1.17 2.89
C LYS A 353 -43.70 0.16 2.14
N ARG A 354 -42.60 0.70 1.60
CA ARG A 354 -42.62 1.93 0.78
C ARG A 354 -43.04 1.71 -0.67
N LYS A 355 -42.90 0.48 -1.19
CA LYS A 355 -43.25 0.13 -2.59
C LYS A 355 -44.56 -0.70 -2.68
N GLU A 356 -45.68 -0.15 -2.25
CA GLU A 356 -47.01 -0.84 -2.34
C GLU A 356 -47.54 -1.03 -3.77
N LYS A 357 -46.82 -0.66 -4.81
CA LYS A 357 -47.27 -0.91 -6.21
C LYS A 357 -46.08 -1.08 -7.14
N LYS A 358 -45.92 -2.29 -7.68
CA LYS A 358 -45.22 -2.75 -8.88
C LYS A 358 -43.93 -3.54 -8.64
N ASP A 359 -43.96 -4.75 -9.18
CA ASP A 359 -42.87 -5.69 -9.46
C ASP A 359 -41.93 -6.03 -8.29
N HIS A 360 -42.43 -6.85 -7.39
CA HIS A 360 -41.65 -7.44 -6.32
C HIS A 360 -40.74 -8.56 -6.87
N THR A 361 -39.53 -8.23 -7.31
CA THR A 361 -38.46 -9.20 -7.46
C THR A 361 -37.96 -9.55 -6.08
N VAL A 362 -38.02 -10.81 -5.67
CA VAL A 362 -37.28 -11.30 -4.49
C VAL A 362 -35.81 -11.08 -4.78
N LEU A 363 -35.14 -10.25 -3.97
CA LEU A 363 -33.74 -9.96 -4.14
C LEU A 363 -32.95 -11.25 -3.82
N VAL A 364 -32.38 -11.84 -4.85
CA VAL A 364 -31.51 -13.01 -4.76
C VAL A 364 -30.08 -12.51 -4.76
N TYR A 365 -29.25 -13.01 -3.84
CA TYR A 365 -27.82 -12.69 -3.86
C TYR A 365 -27.23 -12.99 -5.23
N THR A 366 -26.53 -12.02 -5.79
CA THR A 366 -25.90 -12.13 -7.10
C THR A 366 -24.43 -12.53 -6.99
N HIS A 367 -23.80 -12.14 -5.90
CA HIS A 367 -22.38 -12.36 -5.65
C HIS A 367 -22.11 -12.67 -4.18
N VAL A 368 -20.90 -13.18 -3.91
CA VAL A 368 -20.38 -13.43 -2.56
C VAL A 368 -18.99 -12.84 -2.46
N GLU A 369 -18.66 -12.30 -1.30
CA GLU A 369 -17.27 -11.93 -0.96
C GLU A 369 -16.38 -13.17 -0.95
N ILE A 370 -15.16 -13.04 -1.47
CA ILE A 370 -14.17 -14.13 -1.42
C ILE A 370 -13.78 -14.39 0.04
N ASP A 371 -13.39 -13.34 0.74
CA ASP A 371 -13.08 -13.36 2.18
C ASP A 371 -13.34 -11.95 2.76
N PRO A 372 -14.05 -11.82 3.88
CA PRO A 372 -14.31 -10.53 4.51
C PRO A 372 -13.05 -9.71 4.85
N GLN A 373 -11.93 -10.36 5.14
CA GLN A 373 -10.67 -9.67 5.44
C GLN A 373 -10.11 -8.86 4.26
N LEU A 374 -10.53 -9.15 3.03
CA LEU A 374 -10.04 -8.50 1.81
C LEU A 374 -10.38 -7.02 1.70
N ILE A 375 -11.29 -6.52 2.54
CA ILE A 375 -11.56 -5.08 2.67
C ILE A 375 -10.36 -4.31 3.25
N MET A 376 -9.46 -5.01 3.93
CA MET A 376 -8.29 -4.41 4.58
C MET A 376 -7.11 -4.28 3.62
N GLY A 377 -6.27 -3.27 3.87
CA GLY A 377 -4.96 -3.14 3.24
C GLY A 377 -3.94 -4.12 3.82
N VAL A 378 -2.75 -4.13 3.24
CA VAL A 378 -1.69 -5.06 3.63
C VAL A 378 -1.33 -4.94 5.12
N CYS A 379 -1.08 -3.72 5.61
CA CYS A 379 -0.68 -3.54 7.01
C CYS A 379 -1.81 -3.84 8.00
N ALA A 380 -3.05 -3.47 7.67
CA ALA A 380 -4.19 -3.70 8.53
C ALA A 380 -4.53 -5.20 8.66
N SER A 381 -4.33 -5.96 7.60
CA SER A 381 -4.58 -7.40 7.59
C SER A 381 -3.57 -8.25 8.39
N LEU A 382 -2.41 -7.65 8.73
CA LEU A 382 -1.40 -8.30 9.59
C LEU A 382 -1.70 -8.15 11.09
N VAL A 383 -2.60 -7.25 11.45
CA VAL A 383 -3.04 -7.07 12.84
C VAL A 383 -3.96 -8.25 13.22
N PRO A 384 -3.66 -9.00 14.29
CA PRO A 384 -4.55 -10.07 14.73
C PRO A 384 -5.77 -9.49 15.45
N TYR A 385 -6.93 -10.10 15.24
CA TYR A 385 -8.20 -9.73 15.86
C TYR A 385 -8.53 -8.21 15.80
N PRO A 386 -8.40 -7.55 14.63
CA PRO A 386 -8.55 -6.10 14.54
C PRO A 386 -9.96 -5.63 14.84
N GLU A 387 -10.98 -6.45 14.62
CA GLU A 387 -12.39 -6.20 14.92
C GLU A 387 -12.68 -6.07 16.42
N HIS A 388 -11.80 -6.56 17.28
CA HIS A 388 -11.88 -6.45 18.74
C HIS A 388 -11.17 -5.20 19.30
N ASN A 389 -10.70 -4.32 18.43
CA ASN A 389 -10.07 -3.06 18.80
C ASN A 389 -10.88 -1.85 18.31
N SER A 390 -10.70 -0.72 18.97
CA SER A 390 -11.21 0.54 18.43
C SER A 390 -10.47 0.94 17.15
N THR A 391 -11.17 1.49 16.17
CA THR A 391 -10.62 1.88 14.85
C THR A 391 -9.39 2.79 14.93
N PRO A 392 -9.32 3.85 15.79
CA PRO A 392 -8.12 4.66 15.91
C PRO A 392 -6.88 3.86 16.33
N ARG A 393 -7.07 2.80 17.14
CA ARG A 393 -5.96 1.94 17.56
C ARG A 393 -5.51 0.97 16.48
N VAL A 394 -6.43 0.49 15.67
CA VAL A 394 -6.07 -0.28 14.47
C VAL A 394 -5.30 0.61 13.49
N THR A 395 -5.74 1.82 13.25
CA THR A 395 -5.04 2.82 12.42
C THR A 395 -3.64 3.11 12.95
N GLY A 396 -3.49 3.37 14.25
CA GLY A 396 -2.19 3.55 14.90
C GLY A 396 -1.30 2.30 14.78
N GLY A 397 -1.87 1.10 14.93
CA GLY A 397 -1.18 -0.17 14.75
C GLY A 397 -0.62 -0.33 13.32
N THR A 398 -1.39 -0.01 12.31
CA THR A 398 -0.95 -0.06 10.91
C THR A 398 0.22 0.90 10.61
N ALA A 399 0.24 2.06 11.26
CA ALA A 399 1.36 2.99 11.15
C ALA A 399 2.63 2.45 11.83
N MET A 400 2.49 1.79 12.98
CA MET A 400 3.62 1.25 13.73
C MET A 400 4.23 -0.01 13.12
N VAL A 401 3.42 -0.87 12.49
CA VAL A 401 3.91 -2.05 11.77
C VAL A 401 4.92 -1.68 10.67
N LYS A 402 4.77 -0.53 10.04
CA LYS A 402 5.71 0.00 9.04
C LYS A 402 7.06 0.43 9.64
N GLN A 403 7.12 0.67 10.94
CA GLN A 403 8.32 1.07 11.69
C GLN A 403 8.94 -0.09 12.48
N SER A 404 8.32 -1.25 12.45
CA SER A 404 8.76 -2.46 13.15
C SER A 404 10.05 -2.99 12.53
N LEU A 405 11.12 -3.08 13.33
CA LEU A 405 12.42 -3.54 12.86
C LEU A 405 12.40 -5.03 12.48
N GLY A 406 13.02 -5.33 11.37
CA GLY A 406 13.20 -6.68 10.83
C GLY A 406 14.34 -6.68 9.84
N VAL A 407 14.22 -7.42 8.75
CA VAL A 407 15.14 -7.39 7.62
C VAL A 407 14.41 -6.78 6.43
N ALA A 408 14.73 -5.54 6.10
CA ALA A 408 14.03 -4.78 5.06
C ALA A 408 14.18 -5.39 3.66
N SER A 409 15.34 -5.99 3.37
CA SER A 409 15.66 -6.62 2.09
C SER A 409 16.67 -7.75 2.31
N ALA A 410 16.56 -8.84 1.53
CA ALA A 410 17.50 -9.95 1.60
C ALA A 410 18.95 -9.53 1.26
N ASN A 411 19.09 -8.58 0.34
CA ASN A 411 20.38 -8.05 -0.12
C ASN A 411 20.78 -6.74 0.58
N PHE A 412 20.39 -6.53 1.84
CA PHE A 412 20.62 -5.28 2.57
C PHE A 412 22.12 -4.86 2.62
N ARG A 413 23.06 -5.80 2.56
CA ARG A 413 24.50 -5.52 2.53
C ARG A 413 24.98 -4.93 1.19
N LEU A 414 24.29 -5.24 0.09
CA LEU A 414 24.65 -4.79 -1.25
C LEU A 414 23.93 -3.49 -1.62
N ARG A 415 22.84 -3.18 -0.95
CA ARG A 415 22.04 -1.99 -1.24
C ARG A 415 22.75 -0.70 -0.82
N PRO A 416 22.62 0.36 -1.64
CA PRO A 416 23.22 1.66 -1.36
C PRO A 416 22.38 2.55 -0.43
N ASP A 417 21.58 1.97 0.47
CA ASP A 417 20.72 2.72 1.36
C ASP A 417 21.54 3.60 2.32
N THR A 418 21.17 4.87 2.44
CA THR A 418 21.88 5.80 3.33
C THR A 418 21.76 5.40 4.80
N ARG A 419 20.58 4.88 5.17
CA ARG A 419 20.29 4.36 6.52
C ARG A 419 19.53 3.05 6.36
N ALA A 420 19.92 2.05 7.15
CA ALA A 420 19.17 0.81 7.26
C ALA A 420 19.21 0.33 8.71
N HIS A 421 18.13 -0.31 9.13
CA HIS A 421 18.01 -0.96 10.42
C HIS A 421 17.75 -2.44 10.18
N VAL A 422 18.49 -3.29 10.85
CA VAL A 422 18.36 -4.74 10.74
C VAL A 422 18.25 -5.33 12.13
N MET A 423 17.18 -6.05 12.40
CA MET A 423 17.01 -6.78 13.65
C MET A 423 17.85 -8.06 13.61
N HIS A 424 18.58 -8.37 14.71
CA HIS A 424 19.47 -9.53 14.74
C HIS A 424 18.68 -10.86 14.78
N TYR A 425 17.60 -10.93 15.53
CA TYR A 425 16.83 -12.17 15.76
C TYR A 425 15.32 -11.93 15.53
N PRO A 426 14.90 -11.59 14.30
CA PRO A 426 13.49 -11.44 14.03
C PRO A 426 12.77 -12.78 14.14
N GLN A 427 11.55 -12.77 14.67
CA GLN A 427 10.77 -13.98 14.92
C GLN A 427 9.43 -13.91 14.20
N ARG A 428 8.94 -15.05 13.75
CA ARG A 428 7.56 -15.18 13.30
C ARG A 428 6.63 -15.10 14.51
N SER A 429 5.52 -14.41 14.37
CA SER A 429 4.54 -14.31 15.45
C SER A 429 3.83 -15.65 15.70
N ILE A 430 3.60 -15.99 16.96
CA ILE A 430 2.86 -17.19 17.37
C ILE A 430 1.38 -17.05 16.95
N VAL A 431 0.79 -15.87 17.15
CA VAL A 431 -0.53 -15.52 16.63
C VAL A 431 -0.35 -14.82 15.31
N GLY A 432 -0.79 -15.43 14.23
CA GLY A 432 -0.64 -14.92 12.87
C GLY A 432 -1.98 -14.71 12.18
N THR A 433 -1.93 -14.11 10.99
CA THR A 433 -3.06 -13.98 10.10
C THR A 433 -2.75 -14.65 8.76
N ARG A 434 -3.78 -15.01 7.99
CA ARG A 434 -3.62 -15.57 6.65
C ARG A 434 -2.85 -14.65 5.71
N ALA A 435 -3.03 -13.33 5.88
CA ALA A 435 -2.34 -12.32 5.11
C ALA A 435 -0.81 -12.34 5.29
N MET A 436 -0.29 -12.82 6.40
CA MET A 436 1.16 -12.94 6.61
C MET A 436 1.82 -13.90 5.64
N LYS A 437 1.13 -14.96 5.24
CA LYS A 437 1.60 -15.92 4.24
C LYS A 437 1.53 -15.32 2.84
N SER A 438 0.39 -14.72 2.46
CA SER A 438 0.18 -14.14 1.13
C SER A 438 1.09 -12.95 0.84
N THR A 439 1.41 -12.14 1.86
CA THR A 439 2.34 -11.00 1.77
C THR A 439 3.82 -11.40 1.93
N ARG A 440 4.11 -12.67 2.17
CA ARG A 440 5.46 -13.20 2.51
C ARG A 440 6.09 -12.53 3.74
N PHE A 441 5.28 -11.98 4.63
CA PHE A 441 5.79 -11.38 5.87
C PHE A 441 6.43 -12.44 6.78
N ASP A 442 5.94 -13.67 6.74
CA ASP A 442 6.52 -14.79 7.48
C ASP A 442 7.96 -15.14 7.06
N GLU A 443 8.36 -14.79 5.84
CA GLU A 443 9.74 -14.97 5.36
C GLU A 443 10.65 -13.84 5.85
N ARG A 444 10.08 -12.66 6.14
CA ARG A 444 10.79 -11.46 6.59
C ARG A 444 10.07 -10.79 7.74
N PRO A 445 9.97 -11.47 8.89
CA PRO A 445 9.22 -10.96 10.03
C PRO A 445 9.85 -9.68 10.59
N GLY A 446 9.01 -8.79 11.09
CA GLY A 446 9.44 -7.60 11.82
C GLY A 446 8.97 -7.67 13.26
N GLY A 447 9.92 -7.85 14.18
CA GLY A 447 9.65 -7.93 15.60
C GLY A 447 10.05 -9.27 16.24
N GLN A 448 9.66 -9.45 17.48
CA GLN A 448 9.94 -10.64 18.29
C GLN A 448 8.74 -10.99 19.16
N ASN A 449 8.65 -12.25 19.60
CA ASN A 449 7.65 -12.69 20.58
C ASN A 449 8.19 -12.42 21.98
N PHE A 450 7.42 -11.69 22.79
CA PHE A 450 7.76 -11.33 24.16
C PHE A 450 6.87 -12.08 25.14
N VAL A 451 7.44 -12.47 26.26
CA VAL A 451 6.65 -12.86 27.43
C VAL A 451 6.26 -11.57 28.16
N VAL A 452 4.97 -11.22 28.10
CA VAL A 452 4.45 -9.96 28.64
C VAL A 452 3.61 -10.23 29.88
N ALA A 453 3.84 -9.48 30.96
CA ALA A 453 2.94 -9.46 32.10
C ALA A 453 2.22 -8.11 32.18
N ILE A 454 0.91 -8.17 32.42
CA ILE A 454 0.05 -7.00 32.60
C ILE A 454 -0.05 -6.74 34.09
N VAL A 455 0.87 -5.95 34.63
CA VAL A 455 0.97 -5.64 36.04
C VAL A 455 1.55 -4.25 36.25
N SER A 456 1.02 -3.52 37.25
CA SER A 456 1.65 -2.29 37.73
C SER A 456 2.84 -2.64 38.62
N HIS A 457 4.01 -2.10 38.35
CA HIS A 457 5.23 -2.38 39.11
C HIS A 457 5.86 -1.07 39.59
N HIS A 458 5.70 -0.76 40.86
CA HIS A 458 6.21 0.44 41.56
C HIS A 458 5.95 1.78 40.84
N GLY A 459 4.97 1.85 39.95
CA GLY A 459 4.64 3.06 39.19
C GLY A 459 5.61 3.40 38.02
N TYR A 460 6.66 2.61 37.79
CA TYR A 460 7.61 2.86 36.70
C TYR A 460 7.09 2.53 35.29
N ASN A 461 5.87 1.97 35.20
CA ASN A 461 5.19 1.70 33.94
C ASN A 461 3.88 2.50 33.80
N MET A 462 3.75 3.64 34.48
CA MET A 462 2.63 4.55 34.29
C MET A 462 2.78 5.38 33.00
N GLN A 463 1.66 5.92 32.49
CA GLN A 463 1.63 6.83 31.35
C GLN A 463 2.41 6.31 30.11
N ASP A 464 2.12 5.09 29.70
CA ASP A 464 2.74 4.44 28.55
C ASP A 464 4.22 4.08 28.71
N ALA A 465 4.77 4.14 29.90
CA ALA A 465 6.07 3.57 30.17
C ALA A 465 5.98 2.04 30.27
N VAL A 466 7.03 1.37 29.88
CA VAL A 466 7.18 -0.07 30.02
C VAL A 466 8.43 -0.39 30.82
N ILE A 467 8.40 -1.50 31.52
CA ILE A 467 9.55 -2.01 32.25
C ILE A 467 10.06 -3.23 31.49
N MET A 468 11.33 -3.26 31.21
CA MET A 468 11.95 -4.35 30.47
C MET A 468 12.95 -5.11 31.35
N ASN A 469 12.99 -6.43 31.21
CA ASN A 469 13.94 -7.31 31.86
C ASN A 469 15.33 -7.12 31.27
N LYS A 470 16.29 -6.72 32.11
CA LYS A 470 17.67 -6.49 31.68
C LYS A 470 18.34 -7.76 31.16
N ALA A 471 18.10 -8.91 31.76
CA ALA A 471 18.67 -10.18 31.33
C ALA A 471 18.14 -10.59 29.93
N SER A 472 16.87 -10.28 29.63
CA SER A 472 16.33 -10.51 28.28
C SER A 472 17.01 -9.63 27.24
N VAL A 473 17.30 -8.37 27.57
CA VAL A 473 18.08 -7.46 26.71
C VAL A 473 19.50 -7.96 26.50
N GLU A 474 20.15 -8.46 27.55
CA GLU A 474 21.49 -9.06 27.47
C GLU A 474 21.51 -10.34 26.61
N ARG A 475 20.41 -11.11 26.60
CA ARG A 475 20.17 -12.26 25.71
C ARG A 475 19.78 -11.87 24.28
N ALA A 476 19.91 -10.57 23.94
CA ALA A 476 19.66 -9.99 22.63
C ALA A 476 18.18 -9.75 22.26
N LEU A 477 17.27 -9.64 23.23
CA LEU A 477 15.93 -9.17 22.96
C LEU A 477 15.96 -7.72 22.46
N GLY A 478 15.32 -7.45 21.32
CA GLY A 478 15.29 -6.13 20.70
C GLY A 478 16.61 -5.62 20.12
N ARG A 479 17.66 -6.41 20.10
CA ARG A 479 18.97 -6.00 19.56
C ARG A 479 18.92 -5.84 18.04
N SER A 480 19.51 -4.75 17.54
CA SER A 480 19.55 -4.43 16.12
C SER A 480 20.90 -3.87 15.69
N ALA A 481 21.16 -3.89 14.38
CA ALA A 481 22.24 -3.19 13.75
C ALA A 481 21.71 -1.95 13.01
N PHE A 482 22.33 -0.82 13.25
CA PHE A 482 22.15 0.38 12.45
C PHE A 482 23.26 0.47 11.42
N ILE A 483 22.90 0.55 10.16
CA ILE A 483 23.80 0.62 9.03
C ILE A 483 23.69 2.00 8.40
N ARG A 484 24.84 2.68 8.26
CA ARG A 484 24.93 3.95 7.56
C ARG A 484 25.94 3.88 6.45
N THR A 485 25.55 4.31 5.27
CA THR A 485 26.41 4.38 4.10
C THR A 485 26.79 5.83 3.81
N TYR A 486 28.08 6.05 3.62
CA TYR A 486 28.68 7.32 3.21
C TYR A 486 29.21 7.18 1.79
N ASN A 487 29.02 8.21 0.98
CA ASN A 487 29.56 8.27 -0.38
C ASN A 487 30.54 9.44 -0.48
N ALA A 488 31.71 9.17 -1.02
CA ALA A 488 32.71 10.17 -1.36
C ALA A 488 33.14 10.01 -2.82
N GLU A 489 33.30 11.10 -3.52
CA GLU A 489 33.69 11.11 -4.92
C GLU A 489 34.75 12.16 -5.18
N ASN A 490 35.59 11.91 -6.21
CA ASN A 490 36.53 12.88 -6.71
C ASN A 490 35.82 13.78 -7.73
N LYS A 491 35.54 15.01 -7.34
CA LYS A 491 34.93 15.99 -8.24
C LYS A 491 35.97 16.56 -9.19
N ARG A 492 35.64 16.66 -10.47
CA ARG A 492 36.43 17.37 -11.47
C ARG A 492 35.89 18.78 -11.65
N PHE A 493 36.82 19.74 -11.69
CA PHE A 493 36.50 21.15 -11.87
C PHE A 493 36.93 21.63 -13.26
N PRO A 494 36.32 22.72 -13.77
CA PRO A 494 36.78 23.38 -14.98
C PRO A 494 38.26 23.75 -14.88
N GLY A 495 39.04 23.53 -15.94
CA GLY A 495 40.48 23.77 -15.91
C GLY A 495 41.35 22.55 -15.58
N GLY A 496 40.75 21.35 -15.50
CA GLY A 496 41.48 20.10 -15.29
C GLY A 496 41.91 19.82 -13.87
N GLN A 497 41.47 20.64 -12.93
CA GLN A 497 41.69 20.41 -11.51
C GLN A 497 40.72 19.35 -10.99
N GLU A 498 41.18 18.50 -10.05
CA GLU A 498 40.36 17.47 -9.44
C GLU A 498 40.60 17.36 -7.94
N GLU A 499 39.59 16.93 -7.23
CA GLU A 499 39.72 16.47 -5.84
C GLU A 499 40.47 15.15 -5.85
N ARG A 500 41.25 14.87 -4.76
CA ARG A 500 41.94 13.61 -4.60
C ARG A 500 41.56 12.93 -3.30
N ILE A 501 41.32 11.63 -3.37
CA ILE A 501 41.21 10.79 -2.17
C ILE A 501 42.60 10.29 -1.84
N GLU A 502 43.14 10.82 -0.77
CA GLU A 502 44.51 10.60 -0.27
C GLU A 502 44.60 10.96 1.21
N VAL A 503 45.64 10.53 1.89
CA VAL A 503 45.92 11.02 3.26
C VAL A 503 46.50 12.42 3.16
N PRO A 504 45.81 13.47 3.66
CA PRO A 504 46.33 14.83 3.61
C PRO A 504 47.63 14.98 4.37
N GLY A 505 48.62 15.66 3.79
CA GLY A 505 49.91 15.94 4.43
C GLY A 505 51.01 14.90 4.17
N THR A 506 50.76 13.83 3.42
CA THR A 506 51.76 12.83 3.06
C THR A 506 52.47 13.12 1.71
N GLY A 507 51.94 14.04 0.92
CA GLY A 507 52.46 14.45 -0.37
C GLY A 507 53.35 15.69 -0.33
N LEU A 508 53.82 16.15 -1.49
CA LEU A 508 54.65 17.35 -1.66
C LEU A 508 53.83 18.66 -1.69
N ASP A 509 52.53 18.56 -1.77
CA ASP A 509 51.62 19.71 -1.84
C ASP A 509 51.46 20.35 -0.46
N GLU A 510 51.46 21.67 -0.39
CA GLU A 510 51.12 22.42 0.82
C GLU A 510 49.62 22.41 1.04
N ILE A 511 49.15 21.86 2.19
CA ILE A 511 47.75 21.70 2.49
C ILE A 511 47.32 22.62 3.62
N LYS A 512 46.35 23.50 3.30
CA LYS A 512 45.72 24.36 4.32
C LYS A 512 44.59 23.63 5.06
N GLY A 513 44.58 23.78 6.39
CA GLY A 513 43.49 23.32 7.25
C GLY A 513 43.60 21.87 7.70
N LEU A 514 44.82 21.33 7.75
CA LEU A 514 45.11 20.01 8.31
C LEU A 514 44.56 19.87 9.73
N LYS A 515 43.97 18.73 10.04
CA LYS A 515 43.54 18.33 11.37
C LYS A 515 44.69 17.68 12.14
N SER A 516 44.45 17.35 13.42
CA SER A 516 45.45 16.61 14.19
C SER A 516 45.76 15.27 13.49
N TRP A 517 47.03 14.89 13.52
CA TRP A 517 47.51 13.66 12.85
C TRP A 517 46.80 12.39 13.35
N ASP A 518 46.43 12.37 14.63
CA ASP A 518 45.65 11.28 15.24
C ASP A 518 44.36 10.99 14.53
N SER A 519 43.73 12.04 13.93
CA SER A 519 42.47 11.88 13.15
C SER A 519 42.68 11.12 11.86
N TYR A 520 43.88 11.02 11.32
CA TYR A 520 44.23 10.31 10.09
C TYR A 520 44.89 8.95 10.35
N SER A 521 45.24 8.62 11.60
CA SER A 521 46.06 7.45 11.98
C SER A 521 45.50 6.10 11.54
N HIS A 522 44.18 6.04 11.35
CA HIS A 522 43.46 4.83 10.93
C HIS A 522 43.25 4.74 9.40
N LEU A 523 43.73 5.71 8.64
CA LEU A 523 43.67 5.66 7.19
C LEU A 523 44.87 4.95 6.58
N GLU A 524 44.62 4.15 5.55
CA GLU A 524 45.68 3.59 4.71
C GLU A 524 46.17 4.65 3.71
N ARG A 525 47.26 4.35 3.02
CA ARG A 525 47.92 5.28 2.06
C ARG A 525 46.98 5.78 0.94
N ASP A 526 45.95 5.05 0.63
CA ASP A 526 44.94 5.39 -0.38
C ASP A 526 43.86 6.35 0.15
N GLY A 527 43.95 6.81 1.41
CA GLY A 527 43.00 7.71 2.05
C GLY A 527 41.74 7.05 2.57
N LEU A 528 41.69 5.72 2.62
CA LEU A 528 40.52 4.95 3.11
C LEU A 528 40.82 4.34 4.50
N PRO A 529 39.80 4.12 5.33
CA PRO A 529 40.00 3.49 6.64
C PRO A 529 40.29 2.00 6.50
N VAL A 530 40.98 1.46 7.50
CA VAL A 530 41.16 0.01 7.62
C VAL A 530 39.77 -0.66 7.83
N PRO A 531 39.46 -1.77 7.14
CA PRO A 531 38.27 -2.56 7.44
C PRO A 531 38.18 -3.00 8.91
N GLU A 532 36.98 -3.13 9.46
CA GLU A 532 36.69 -3.59 10.83
C GLU A 532 37.22 -2.67 11.95
N ILE A 533 37.67 -1.45 11.65
CA ILE A 533 38.05 -0.48 12.67
C ILE A 533 36.81 0.27 13.20
N GLU A 534 36.81 0.62 14.47
CA GLU A 534 35.78 1.46 15.07
C GLU A 534 36.12 2.94 14.86
N LEU A 535 35.19 3.65 14.23
CA LEU A 535 35.25 5.09 14.03
C LEU A 535 34.26 5.78 14.97
N THR A 536 34.69 6.88 15.57
CA THR A 536 33.93 7.62 16.58
C THR A 536 33.94 9.11 16.32
N SER A 537 32.90 9.79 16.83
CA SER A 537 32.80 11.24 16.83
C SER A 537 32.84 11.86 18.24
N GLN A 538 33.44 11.18 19.23
CA GLN A 538 33.47 11.64 20.63
C GLN A 538 34.41 12.84 20.85
N GLU A 539 34.31 13.44 22.04
CA GLU A 539 35.12 14.57 22.47
C GLU A 539 36.63 14.22 22.43
N GLY A 540 37.39 14.94 21.64
CA GLY A 540 38.81 14.70 21.36
C GLY A 540 39.19 14.64 19.90
N GLY A 541 38.19 14.51 19.01
CA GLY A 541 38.39 14.50 17.56
C GLY A 541 37.39 13.62 16.85
N ARG A 542 36.93 14.07 15.70
CA ARG A 542 36.13 13.22 14.83
C ARG A 542 37.00 12.40 13.94
N SER A 543 36.84 11.09 13.96
CA SER A 543 37.52 10.20 13.02
C SER A 543 37.22 10.60 11.58
N ILE A 544 38.22 10.61 10.75
CA ILE A 544 38.11 10.87 9.33
C ILE A 544 37.66 9.59 8.64
N LEU A 545 36.58 9.67 7.91
CA LEU A 545 36.03 8.54 7.17
C LEU A 545 36.73 8.34 5.82
N VAL A 546 36.99 9.44 5.11
CA VAL A 546 37.74 9.45 3.85
C VAL A 546 38.67 10.63 3.84
N GLY A 547 39.97 10.35 3.70
CA GLY A 547 40.95 11.40 3.48
C GLY A 547 40.78 12.02 2.10
N LYS A 548 40.69 13.35 2.04
CA LYS A 548 40.41 14.05 0.79
C LYS A 548 41.02 15.43 0.76
N THR A 549 41.55 15.81 -0.40
CA THR A 549 42.06 17.13 -0.66
C THR A 549 41.35 17.75 -1.87
N SER A 550 41.10 19.04 -1.82
CA SER A 550 40.47 19.82 -2.87
C SER A 550 41.41 20.91 -3.40
N PRO A 551 41.32 21.30 -4.68
CA PRO A 551 42.05 22.46 -5.20
C PRO A 551 41.55 23.75 -4.53
N PRO A 552 42.33 24.86 -4.58
CA PRO A 552 41.97 26.14 -4.00
C PRO A 552 40.70 26.68 -4.72
N ARG A 553 39.86 27.42 -4.00
CA ARG A 553 38.59 27.94 -4.54
C ARG A 553 38.82 29.06 -5.54
N PHE A 554 39.91 29.83 -5.42
CA PHE A 554 40.28 30.90 -6.29
C PHE A 554 41.71 30.68 -6.78
N LEU A 555 41.93 30.75 -8.09
CA LEU A 555 43.24 30.90 -8.66
C LEU A 555 43.60 32.36 -8.35
N GLU A 556 44.36 32.61 -7.28
CA GLU A 556 45.07 33.89 -7.14
C GLU A 556 46.04 33.93 -8.31
N GLU A 557 45.90 34.94 -9.18
CA GLU A 557 46.88 35.25 -10.20
C GLU A 557 48.20 35.70 -9.51
N SER A 558 48.98 34.71 -9.10
CA SER A 558 50.36 34.99 -8.66
C SER A 558 51.18 35.20 -9.90
N HIS A 559 51.43 36.48 -10.21
CA HIS A 559 52.43 36.88 -11.20
C HIS A 559 53.78 36.24 -10.82
N GLY A 560 54.19 35.26 -11.61
CA GLY A 560 55.60 34.94 -11.80
C GLY A 560 56.30 34.08 -10.74
N ALA A 561 55.90 32.78 -10.59
CA ALA A 561 56.80 31.76 -10.11
C ALA A 561 56.42 30.39 -10.71
N PHE A 562 57.14 30.00 -11.70
CA PHE A 562 57.26 28.58 -12.08
C PHE A 562 57.80 27.82 -10.87
N LEU A 563 57.05 26.80 -10.38
CA LEU A 563 57.38 25.90 -9.26
C LEU A 563 56.91 26.31 -7.85
N GLN A 564 55.79 26.90 -7.63
CA GLN A 564 55.15 26.82 -6.31
C GLN A 564 54.26 25.58 -6.26
N ALA A 565 54.49 24.73 -5.23
CA ALA A 565 53.63 23.62 -4.89
C ALA A 565 52.17 24.13 -4.89
N GLN A 566 51.29 23.47 -5.61
CA GLN A 566 49.89 23.89 -5.67
C GLN A 566 49.29 23.78 -4.28
N GLU A 567 48.97 24.91 -3.69
CA GLU A 567 48.30 24.97 -2.40
C GLU A 567 46.94 24.26 -2.50
N ARG A 568 46.79 23.16 -1.75
CA ARG A 568 45.54 22.39 -1.71
C ARG A 568 44.85 22.63 -0.35
N ARG A 569 43.60 22.25 -0.29
CA ARG A 569 42.76 22.44 0.90
C ARG A 569 42.31 21.08 1.42
N GLU A 570 42.31 20.92 2.74
CA GLU A 570 41.76 19.76 3.40
C GLU A 570 40.24 19.72 3.25
N SER A 571 39.67 18.63 2.73
CA SER A 571 38.26 18.42 2.49
C SER A 571 37.79 17.01 2.88
N SER A 572 38.50 16.36 3.79
CA SER A 572 38.18 15.02 4.24
C SER A 572 36.76 14.88 4.80
N MET A 573 36.18 13.75 4.56
CA MET A 573 34.88 13.41 5.11
C MET A 573 35.02 12.88 6.53
N LEU A 574 34.22 13.43 7.45
CA LEU A 574 34.19 13.06 8.85
C LEU A 574 32.98 12.19 9.17
N VAL A 575 33.10 11.33 10.17
CA VAL A 575 31.95 10.68 10.80
C VAL A 575 31.02 11.76 11.36
N ARG A 576 29.71 11.60 11.18
CA ARG A 576 28.74 12.58 11.68
C ARG A 576 28.79 12.68 13.20
N HIS A 577 28.47 13.86 13.71
CA HIS A 577 28.40 14.09 15.15
C HIS A 577 27.41 13.16 15.83
N GLY A 578 27.79 12.55 16.95
CA GLY A 578 26.99 11.59 17.70
C GLY A 578 26.97 10.18 17.12
N GLU A 579 27.60 9.94 15.97
CA GLU A 579 27.69 8.60 15.39
C GLU A 579 29.01 7.92 15.75
N LYS A 580 28.93 6.61 15.94
CA LYS A 580 30.08 5.71 16.09
C LYS A 580 29.73 4.40 15.38
N GLY A 581 30.71 3.68 14.92
CA GLY A 581 30.46 2.39 14.28
C GLY A 581 31.71 1.75 13.72
N TRP A 582 31.56 0.49 13.40
CA TRP A 582 32.63 -0.33 12.79
C TRP A 582 32.53 -0.22 11.27
N VAL A 583 33.65 -0.12 10.59
CA VAL A 583 33.69 -0.15 9.12
C VAL A 583 33.38 -1.57 8.65
N ASP A 584 32.16 -1.76 8.10
CA ASP A 584 31.65 -3.06 7.69
C ASP A 584 32.03 -3.39 6.24
N ASN A 585 31.97 -2.39 5.33
CA ASN A 585 32.29 -2.58 3.94
C ASN A 585 32.84 -1.30 3.30
N ILE A 586 33.81 -1.47 2.40
CA ILE A 586 34.37 -0.40 1.58
C ILE A 586 34.26 -0.83 0.13
N PHE A 587 33.51 -0.05 -0.65
CA PHE A 587 33.32 -0.28 -2.07
C PHE A 587 33.93 0.88 -2.87
N VAL A 588 34.82 0.56 -3.80
CA VAL A 588 35.50 1.53 -4.65
C VAL A 588 35.14 1.24 -6.09
N THR A 589 34.70 2.25 -6.81
CA THR A 589 34.38 2.18 -8.23
C THR A 589 34.72 3.47 -8.94
N GLU A 590 34.59 3.50 -10.25
CA GLU A 590 34.73 4.69 -11.06
C GLU A 590 33.36 5.21 -11.49
N SER A 591 33.17 6.51 -11.43
CA SER A 591 32.00 7.21 -11.96
C SER A 591 32.35 7.89 -13.27
N LEU A 592 31.43 7.90 -14.23
CA LEU A 592 31.61 8.54 -15.52
C LEU A 592 31.88 10.06 -15.40
N ASP A 593 31.26 10.70 -14.42
CA ASP A 593 31.29 12.17 -14.23
C ASP A 593 32.38 12.63 -13.27
N SER A 594 32.70 11.85 -12.25
CA SER A 594 33.52 12.29 -11.11
C SER A 594 34.82 11.53 -10.91
N GLY A 595 35.09 10.46 -11.66
CA GLY A 595 36.27 9.63 -11.45
C GLY A 595 36.08 8.61 -10.33
N ARG A 596 36.93 8.60 -9.29
CA ARG A 596 36.84 7.61 -8.21
C ARG A 596 35.65 7.88 -7.29
N LEU A 597 34.77 6.92 -7.14
CA LEU A 597 33.66 6.89 -6.19
C LEU A 597 33.94 5.86 -5.09
N VAL A 598 33.90 6.31 -3.86
CA VAL A 598 34.09 5.45 -2.68
C VAL A 598 32.80 5.43 -1.86
N ARG A 599 32.37 4.25 -1.49
CA ARG A 599 31.25 4.03 -0.58
C ARG A 599 31.72 3.27 0.65
N ILE A 600 31.48 3.84 1.83
CA ILE A 600 31.87 3.23 3.11
C ILE A 600 30.62 3.00 3.92
N THR A 601 30.46 1.78 4.40
CA THR A 601 29.33 1.37 5.25
C THR A 601 29.82 1.20 6.68
N LEU A 602 29.20 1.96 7.60
CA LEU A 602 29.42 1.82 9.05
C LEU A 602 28.25 1.03 9.65
N ARG A 603 28.58 0.09 10.51
CA ARG A 603 27.65 -0.71 11.30
C ARG A 603 27.78 -0.38 12.78
N THR A 604 26.64 -0.05 13.41
CA THR A 604 26.53 0.19 14.85
C THR A 604 25.56 -0.79 15.47
N ASN A 605 25.96 -1.51 16.49
CA ASN A 605 25.03 -2.35 17.24
C ASN A 605 24.21 -1.48 18.21
N LYS A 606 22.91 -1.65 18.17
CA LYS A 606 21.96 -0.99 19.06
C LYS A 606 21.36 -2.02 20.01
N VAL A 607 21.46 -1.70 21.29
CA VAL A 607 20.88 -2.48 22.39
C VAL A 607 19.77 -1.63 22.99
N PRO A 608 18.61 -2.20 23.32
CA PRO A 608 17.53 -1.45 23.95
C PRO A 608 18.00 -0.70 25.21
N GLU A 609 17.68 0.57 25.29
CA GLU A 609 18.02 1.45 26.40
C GLU A 609 16.82 2.30 26.84
N LEU A 610 16.98 3.05 27.93
CA LEU A 610 15.94 3.95 28.41
C LEU A 610 15.58 4.96 27.34
N GLY A 611 14.26 5.13 27.09
CA GLY A 611 13.77 6.01 26.05
C GLY A 611 13.46 5.33 24.71
N ASP A 612 13.88 4.08 24.50
CA ASP A 612 13.52 3.34 23.30
C ASP A 612 12.05 2.95 23.31
N LYS A 613 11.46 2.93 22.11
CA LYS A 613 10.04 2.72 21.92
C LYS A 613 9.75 1.29 21.48
N PHE A 614 8.82 0.67 22.20
CA PHE A 614 8.23 -0.62 21.84
C PHE A 614 6.74 -0.49 21.61
N ALA A 615 6.15 -1.36 20.81
CA ALA A 615 4.73 -1.36 20.56
C ALA A 615 4.21 -2.78 20.30
N SER A 616 2.97 -3.03 20.72
CA SER A 616 2.21 -4.19 20.27
C SER A 616 1.63 -3.92 18.86
N ARG A 617 1.11 -4.94 18.22
CA ARG A 617 0.41 -4.82 16.92
C ARG A 617 -0.95 -4.12 16.99
N HIS A 618 -1.37 -3.69 18.19
CA HIS A 618 -2.68 -3.12 18.49
C HIS A 618 -2.66 -1.62 18.80
N GLY A 619 -1.63 -0.92 18.38
CA GLY A 619 -1.55 0.52 18.61
C GLY A 619 -1.19 0.92 20.04
N GLN A 620 -0.67 0.00 20.85
CA GLN A 620 -0.19 0.25 22.21
C GLN A 620 1.31 0.51 22.18
N LYS A 621 1.70 1.76 21.97
CA LYS A 621 3.10 2.18 22.04
C LYS A 621 3.50 2.45 23.49
N GLY A 622 4.71 2.04 23.85
CA GLY A 622 5.32 2.32 25.14
C GLY A 622 6.80 2.65 25.03
N ILE A 623 7.31 3.39 26.00
CA ILE A 623 8.73 3.80 26.07
C ILE A 623 9.34 3.10 27.26
N ILE A 624 10.56 2.58 27.12
CA ILE A 624 11.29 1.97 28.24
C ILE A 624 11.52 3.02 29.31
N GLY A 625 10.81 2.88 30.45
CA GLY A 625 10.99 3.73 31.62
C GLY A 625 12.02 3.20 32.61
N ARG A 626 12.23 1.88 32.63
CA ARG A 626 13.21 1.23 33.49
C ARG A 626 13.65 -0.13 32.93
N LEU A 627 14.93 -0.43 33.09
CA LEU A 627 15.49 -1.78 32.96
C LEU A 627 15.65 -2.36 34.36
N VAL A 628 15.06 -3.51 34.62
CA VAL A 628 15.06 -4.18 35.92
C VAL A 628 15.85 -5.47 35.80
N ASN A 629 16.64 -5.78 36.83
CA ASN A 629 17.37 -7.04 36.88
C ASN A 629 16.39 -8.21 37.00
N GLU A 630 16.77 -9.38 36.51
CA GLU A 630 15.90 -10.58 36.48
C GLU A 630 15.44 -11.00 37.89
N GLU A 631 16.28 -10.81 38.90
CA GLU A 631 16.01 -11.11 40.32
C GLU A 631 14.91 -10.25 40.94
N ASP A 632 14.72 -9.03 40.42
CA ASP A 632 13.72 -8.08 40.88
C ASP A 632 12.40 -8.15 40.06
N MET A 633 12.35 -9.04 39.05
CA MET A 633 11.15 -9.21 38.21
C MET A 633 10.14 -10.15 38.87
N PRO A 634 8.83 -9.95 38.62
CA PRO A 634 7.81 -10.91 39.01
C PRO A 634 7.99 -12.22 38.25
N PHE A 635 7.59 -13.34 38.85
CA PHE A 635 7.63 -14.66 38.22
C PHE A 635 6.37 -15.45 38.53
N THR A 636 6.08 -16.44 37.66
CA THR A 636 4.96 -17.36 37.86
C THR A 636 5.35 -18.54 38.75
N GLU A 637 4.35 -19.30 39.22
CA GLU A 637 4.58 -20.54 39.98
C GLU A 637 5.47 -21.53 39.23
N ASP A 638 5.38 -21.56 37.91
CA ASP A 638 6.20 -22.39 37.02
C ASP A 638 7.61 -21.82 36.76
N GLY A 639 7.98 -20.69 37.40
CA GLY A 639 9.28 -20.05 37.25
C GLY A 639 9.45 -19.22 35.96
N VAL A 640 8.39 -18.91 35.24
CA VAL A 640 8.46 -18.05 34.02
C VAL A 640 8.58 -16.60 34.44
N ILE A 641 9.65 -15.95 33.99
CA ILE A 641 9.92 -14.53 34.23
C ILE A 641 9.57 -13.74 32.95
N PRO A 642 8.77 -12.65 33.03
CA PRO A 642 8.40 -11.88 31.87
C PRO A 642 9.58 -11.04 31.33
N ASP A 643 9.56 -10.81 30.02
CA ASP A 643 10.49 -9.91 29.33
C ASP A 643 10.07 -8.44 29.49
N LEU A 644 8.77 -8.19 29.56
CA LEU A 644 8.15 -6.86 29.53
C LEU A 644 6.99 -6.77 30.50
N LEU A 645 6.92 -5.67 31.26
CA LEU A 645 5.77 -5.34 32.11
C LEU A 645 5.05 -4.13 31.54
N ILE A 646 3.74 -4.28 31.28
CA ILE A 646 2.87 -3.19 30.83
C ILE A 646 1.82 -2.86 31.88
N ASN A 647 1.40 -1.60 31.91
CA ASN A 647 0.39 -1.15 32.86
C ASN A 647 -1.00 -1.66 32.46
N PRO A 648 -1.77 -2.27 33.38
CA PRO A 648 -3.12 -2.75 33.10
C PRO A 648 -4.09 -1.65 32.66
N HIS A 649 -3.92 -0.41 33.11
CA HIS A 649 -4.77 0.72 32.75
C HIS A 649 -4.69 1.11 31.28
N ALA A 650 -3.65 0.67 30.57
CA ALA A 650 -3.52 0.90 29.13
C ALA A 650 -4.58 0.17 28.29
N ILE A 651 -5.16 -0.93 28.79
CA ILE A 651 -6.12 -1.74 28.05
C ILE A 651 -7.51 -1.10 28.03
N PRO A 652 -8.16 -0.83 29.19
CA PRO A 652 -9.51 -0.26 29.18
C PRO A 652 -9.54 1.18 28.65
N SER A 653 -8.53 2.00 28.97
CA SER A 653 -8.48 3.39 28.49
C SER A 653 -8.39 3.51 26.97
N ARG A 654 -7.88 2.50 26.30
CA ARG A 654 -7.73 2.46 24.84
C ARG A 654 -8.78 1.61 24.13
N MET A 655 -9.64 0.94 24.87
CA MET A 655 -10.66 0.04 24.34
C MET A 655 -10.05 -1.03 23.40
N THR A 656 -8.91 -1.60 23.79
CA THR A 656 -8.22 -2.64 23.03
C THR A 656 -8.33 -3.98 23.75
N VAL A 657 -9.17 -4.86 23.24
CA VAL A 657 -9.35 -6.24 23.77
C VAL A 657 -8.46 -7.24 23.03
N ALA A 658 -8.18 -7.01 21.79
CA ALA A 658 -7.38 -7.90 20.95
C ALA A 658 -5.98 -8.24 21.52
N PRO A 659 -5.24 -7.34 22.23
CA PRO A 659 -3.99 -7.73 22.88
C PRO A 659 -4.16 -8.86 23.89
N VAL A 660 -5.26 -8.87 24.65
CA VAL A 660 -5.54 -9.94 25.63
C VAL A 660 -5.83 -11.25 24.91
N LEU A 661 -6.62 -11.20 23.83
CA LEU A 661 -6.87 -12.39 22.99
C LEU A 661 -5.57 -12.91 22.35
N GLU A 662 -4.72 -12.02 21.88
CA GLU A 662 -3.40 -12.39 21.33
C GLU A 662 -2.52 -13.05 22.40
N MET A 663 -2.50 -12.55 23.62
CA MET A 663 -1.72 -13.14 24.73
C MET A 663 -2.24 -14.53 25.10
N ILE A 664 -3.55 -14.71 25.20
CA ILE A 664 -4.17 -16.03 25.45
C ILE A 664 -3.84 -16.99 24.32
N GLY A 665 -4.09 -16.57 23.06
CA GLY A 665 -3.76 -17.38 21.89
C GLY A 665 -2.26 -17.70 21.79
N GLY A 666 -1.40 -16.75 22.10
CA GLY A 666 0.06 -16.94 22.14
C GLY A 666 0.49 -17.95 23.19
N LYS A 667 -0.11 -17.90 24.39
CA LYS A 667 0.16 -18.89 25.45
C LYS A 667 -0.29 -20.28 25.05
N VAL A 668 -1.52 -20.42 24.54
CA VAL A 668 -2.04 -21.70 24.04
C VAL A 668 -1.15 -22.25 22.91
N GLY A 669 -0.83 -21.41 21.91
CA GLY A 669 0.02 -21.80 20.79
C GLY A 669 1.42 -22.24 21.22
N SER A 670 2.00 -21.59 22.23
CA SER A 670 3.31 -21.96 22.78
C SER A 670 3.27 -23.30 23.52
N MET A 671 2.16 -23.61 24.19
CA MET A 671 1.98 -24.89 24.91
C MET A 671 1.69 -26.06 23.97
N GLU A 672 0.89 -25.82 22.92
CA GLU A 672 0.49 -26.83 21.94
C GLU A 672 1.51 -26.99 20.78
N GLY A 673 2.49 -26.08 20.67
CA GLY A 673 3.47 -26.10 19.58
C GLY A 673 2.88 -25.77 18.21
N ARG A 674 1.77 -25.05 18.15
CA ARG A 674 1.11 -24.65 16.91
C ARG A 674 0.90 -23.14 16.81
N ARG A 675 0.80 -22.65 15.60
CA ARG A 675 0.44 -21.26 15.32
C ARG A 675 -1.07 -21.08 15.45
N ILE A 676 -1.48 -19.99 16.06
CA ILE A 676 -2.89 -19.61 16.22
C ILE A 676 -3.28 -18.65 15.09
N ASP A 677 -4.45 -18.87 14.50
CA ASP A 677 -5.03 -17.99 13.48
C ASP A 677 -5.82 -16.85 14.14
N GLY A 678 -5.33 -15.64 14.01
CA GLY A 678 -5.97 -14.40 14.46
C GLY A 678 -6.50 -13.55 13.30
N THR A 679 -6.83 -14.17 12.18
CA THR A 679 -7.36 -13.46 11.01
C THR A 679 -8.65 -12.74 11.34
N ALA A 680 -8.82 -11.54 10.81
CA ALA A 680 -10.02 -10.73 11.00
C ALA A 680 -11.31 -11.46 10.59
N PHE A 681 -12.37 -11.25 11.36
CA PHE A 681 -13.73 -11.75 11.08
C PHE A 681 -13.87 -13.29 11.01
N THR A 682 -12.92 -14.03 11.56
CA THR A 682 -13.00 -15.50 11.60
C THR A 682 -13.71 -16.07 12.84
N GLY A 683 -14.06 -15.23 13.82
CA GLY A 683 -14.80 -15.62 15.02
C GLY A 683 -13.95 -15.70 16.27
#